data_2e4e8d6d28a3170d1ac2ce33eaada7cc
#
_entry.id   2e4e8d6d28a3170d1ac2ce33eaada7cc
#
_cell.length_a   1.000
_cell.length_b   1.000
_cell.length_c   1.000
_cell.angle_alpha   90.00
_cell.angle_beta   90.00
_cell.angle_gamma   90.00
#
_symmetry.space_group_name_H-M   'P 1'
#
loop_
_entity.id
_entity.type
_entity.pdbx_description
1 polymer ?
#
loop_
_entity_poly.entity_id
_entity_poly.type
_entity_poly.pdbx_seq_one_letter_code
_entity_poly.pdbx_strand_id
1 'polypeptide(L)'
;MKYSKLSLALAGLMGVGAIAAADDVMAMSYHVQDDRVFLSGGVTVADVVALPALLAKAQAEGRPIREVVLRTSNGGALIAGEWLQAVIRTQGLDTIVSGHCISSCSIMQSGGVNRYLGGDLPLVDSVQIHAASSGGRITYAPSARMTQIYTGNYGGGMDAGLLHKAMYEVVQPNGLLVFRDPARTTGTSVTFDPDGSGSKLESFPGQDIRSNSIINTAGYRDPGDTLRVTSNVSGDINPGYLRTARQLQAFVDDDFARWNTDWASTYINYAVSLYNFSTRGANGIGAQSLQQLLADPDLQDELRGQLRLADLDASTLANSAGVIRVSNGATWRTAETTGADFILVDNGTIALEGGALRTPELRVMPGSIVVGHGDIASVGTDSDALLDGTGPSYREDGFNRLRVFGTLMPRGGDLVTHGYVNIMPGGQVLFDVTETGGTGNGRLRVGSFYDGGTEEGALVIAQGAHLALNVAQGFYASAYRRDLVEGPIYQGGFQDVVRLGDAGYSASITAGEVFRPRHNSLLSFNVKQTADGLWLTANPGFDQLGLFANGTSGDGLGRALATASDRQDKGLRSLLGALQFADRDVIAQQAGALRGDAHASLRLADTALVGSIGNVVQQHQSAMRSGGDADGLASQVAQSVSSQPGMRHGSLFNQLAMHLVEPASGSVAGSGDAGRSHGIWARGFASHGRLDADGGVAGLSHTIGGIVVGADTRVADDRVTLGVSVAAADMSTKASDGSGFTGDVRALDVGGYLDATYARGYLSAAVRYTDLRHDTRRSINGIDGLQQPLRAKYSNDAISARVEHAFSFTTAKGLVIQPLLPVVDYARTSATRFNEGQGAGALVGRSGSLESIRVGAGLQLFKTFEGNNGERITPRARVVWQKELGDSQARYSTGFAAAPDLVFGASSQAVGEQVLAWNLGVTSRASERLSIMADYVGERRDGQIQNGVMLGLGYKF
;
A
#
# COMPACT_ATOMS: atom_id res chain seq x y z
N MET A 1 10.64 -4.96 65.24
CA MET A 1 10.48 -6.27 65.93
C MET A 1 9.00 -6.71 66.15
N LYS A 2 8.00 -5.83 66.01
CA LYS A 2 6.56 -6.18 66.13
C LYS A 2 5.97 -6.85 64.87
N TYR A 3 6.50 -6.50 63.69
CA TYR A 3 6.00 -7.07 62.41
C TYR A 3 6.27 -8.58 62.23
N SER A 4 7.30 -9.13 62.85
CA SER A 4 7.65 -10.55 62.70
C SER A 4 6.68 -11.51 63.38
N LYS A 5 5.92 -11.07 64.38
CA LYS A 5 5.02 -11.96 65.13
C LYS A 5 3.65 -12.12 64.46
N LEU A 6 3.12 -11.07 63.80
CA LEU A 6 1.88 -11.14 63.07
C LEU A 6 2.04 -11.98 61.80
N SER A 7 3.09 -11.73 61.06
CA SER A 7 3.43 -12.53 59.86
C SER A 7 3.63 -14.01 60.20
N LEU A 8 4.25 -14.34 61.34
CA LEU A 8 4.41 -15.71 61.76
C LEU A 8 3.09 -16.36 62.28
N ALA A 9 2.23 -15.56 62.93
CA ALA A 9 0.96 -16.05 63.44
C ALA A 9 -0.06 -16.29 62.31
N LEU A 10 -0.15 -15.43 61.33
CA LEU A 10 -0.95 -15.63 60.13
C LEU A 10 -0.41 -16.76 59.26
N ALA A 11 0.92 -16.88 59.10
CA ALA A 11 1.54 -18.01 58.40
C ALA A 11 1.30 -19.34 59.11
N GLY A 12 1.30 -19.34 60.42
CA GLY A 12 0.98 -20.51 61.24
C GLY A 12 -0.49 -20.95 61.16
N LEU A 13 -1.42 -20.00 61.00
CA LEU A 13 -2.84 -20.26 60.84
C LEU A 13 -3.20 -20.75 59.44
N MET A 14 -2.43 -20.37 58.46
CA MET A 14 -2.69 -20.73 57.03
C MET A 14 -1.99 -22.03 56.61
N GLY A 15 -1.16 -22.63 57.48
CA GLY A 15 -0.46 -23.89 57.21
C GLY A 15 0.56 -23.82 56.10
N VAL A 16 1.09 -22.63 55.81
CA VAL A 16 1.98 -22.41 54.65
C VAL A 16 3.18 -21.57 55.02
N GLY A 17 4.33 -22.07 54.71
CA GLY A 17 5.56 -21.33 54.78
C GLY A 17 5.56 -20.09 53.91
N ALA A 18 6.11 -19.03 54.44
CA ALA A 18 6.54 -17.78 53.81
C ALA A 18 5.44 -16.98 53.07
N ILE A 19 4.78 -16.08 53.85
CA ILE A 19 4.40 -14.82 53.26
C ILE A 19 5.72 -14.08 53.00
N ALA A 20 6.25 -14.18 51.82
CA ALA A 20 7.16 -13.17 51.29
C ALA A 20 6.44 -11.84 51.40
N ALA A 21 7.12 -10.80 51.81
CA ALA A 21 6.63 -9.48 52.04
C ALA A 21 5.52 -9.13 51.01
N ALA A 22 4.29 -9.05 51.49
CA ALA A 22 3.17 -8.47 50.70
C ALA A 22 3.44 -6.97 50.74
N ASP A 23 4.30 -6.52 49.89
CA ASP A 23 4.37 -5.13 49.52
C ASP A 23 3.15 -4.86 48.65
N ASP A 24 2.21 -4.06 49.18
CA ASP A 24 1.14 -3.32 48.51
C ASP A 24 0.14 -4.09 47.63
N VAL A 25 -0.41 -5.21 48.06
CA VAL A 25 -1.69 -5.67 47.48
C VAL A 25 -2.77 -4.70 47.96
N MET A 26 -3.21 -3.81 47.05
CA MET A 26 -4.30 -2.89 47.36
C MET A 26 -5.58 -3.67 47.58
N ALA A 27 -6.32 -3.36 48.69
CA ALA A 27 -7.66 -3.87 48.94
C ALA A 27 -8.58 -3.56 47.75
N MET A 28 -9.69 -4.30 47.64
CA MET A 28 -10.71 -3.99 46.64
C MET A 28 -11.12 -2.53 46.71
N SER A 29 -11.40 -1.92 45.59
CA SER A 29 -12.07 -0.63 45.56
C SER A 29 -13.55 -0.81 45.78
N TYR A 30 -14.15 0.11 46.50
CA TYR A 30 -15.59 0.09 46.90
C TYR A 30 -16.25 1.37 46.45
N HIS A 31 -17.39 1.28 45.80
CA HIS A 31 -18.31 2.43 45.66
C HIS A 31 -19.76 1.98 45.83
N VAL A 32 -20.60 2.87 46.26
CA VAL A 32 -22.01 2.61 46.49
C VAL A 32 -22.87 3.49 45.64
N GLN A 33 -23.75 2.88 44.90
CA GLN A 33 -24.78 3.58 44.13
C GLN A 33 -26.14 2.92 44.37
N ASP A 34 -27.09 3.69 44.82
CA ASP A 34 -28.43 3.23 45.19
C ASP A 34 -28.40 2.11 46.25
N ASP A 35 -28.88 0.90 45.92
CA ASP A 35 -28.87 -0.28 46.77
C ASP A 35 -27.76 -1.29 46.39
N ARG A 36 -26.72 -0.82 45.70
CA ARG A 36 -25.61 -1.63 45.19
C ARG A 36 -24.28 -1.20 45.73
N VAL A 37 -23.42 -2.16 46.01
CA VAL A 37 -22.01 -1.95 46.25
C VAL A 37 -21.23 -2.58 45.11
N PHE A 38 -20.30 -1.81 44.53
CA PHE A 38 -19.43 -2.23 43.47
C PHE A 38 -18.04 -2.53 44.01
N LEU A 39 -17.50 -3.68 43.67
CA LEU A 39 -16.23 -4.19 44.14
C LEU A 39 -15.34 -4.47 42.93
N SER A 40 -14.13 -3.97 42.93
CA SER A 40 -13.14 -4.30 41.92
C SER A 40 -11.75 -4.38 42.53
N GLY A 41 -10.83 -5.13 41.87
CA GLY A 41 -9.45 -5.33 42.32
C GLY A 41 -9.24 -6.62 43.12
N GLY A 42 -8.10 -6.72 43.81
CA GLY A 42 -7.67 -7.90 44.52
C GLY A 42 -8.40 -8.09 45.83
N VAL A 43 -8.80 -9.33 46.13
CA VAL A 43 -9.46 -9.68 47.39
C VAL A 43 -8.41 -9.86 48.49
N THR A 44 -8.49 -9.05 49.52
CA THR A 44 -7.54 -9.04 50.62
C THR A 44 -8.20 -9.33 51.98
N VAL A 45 -7.37 -9.58 52.99
CA VAL A 45 -7.90 -9.75 54.34
C VAL A 45 -8.56 -8.48 54.88
N ALA A 46 -8.19 -7.31 54.41
CA ALA A 46 -8.81 -6.03 54.77
C ALA A 46 -10.28 -5.96 54.32
N ASP A 47 -10.64 -6.60 53.23
CA ASP A 47 -11.99 -6.60 52.69
C ASP A 47 -12.97 -7.35 53.60
N VAL A 48 -12.48 -8.28 54.43
CA VAL A 48 -13.31 -9.02 55.44
C VAL A 48 -13.97 -8.07 56.40
N VAL A 49 -13.38 -6.95 56.67
CA VAL A 49 -13.95 -5.94 57.58
C VAL A 49 -14.61 -4.82 56.80
N ALA A 50 -14.06 -4.41 55.68
CA ALA A 50 -14.55 -3.29 54.87
C ALA A 50 -15.99 -3.54 54.36
N LEU A 51 -16.29 -4.67 53.77
CA LEU A 51 -17.62 -4.95 53.24
C LEU A 51 -18.70 -5.02 54.33
N PRO A 52 -18.52 -5.79 55.43
CA PRO A 52 -19.50 -5.78 56.51
C PRO A 52 -19.78 -4.41 57.14
N ALA A 53 -18.73 -3.60 57.28
CA ALA A 53 -18.87 -2.25 57.81
C ALA A 53 -19.73 -1.37 56.90
N LEU A 54 -19.41 -1.42 55.62
CA LEU A 54 -20.14 -0.68 54.62
C LEU A 54 -21.63 -1.07 54.59
N LEU A 55 -21.91 -2.39 54.64
CA LEU A 55 -23.27 -2.91 54.70
C LEU A 55 -24.04 -2.41 55.93
N ALA A 56 -23.39 -2.45 57.10
CA ALA A 56 -23.98 -2.00 58.34
C ALA A 56 -24.30 -0.50 58.34
N LYS A 57 -23.39 0.30 57.85
CA LYS A 57 -23.60 1.73 57.75
C LYS A 57 -24.73 2.07 56.77
N ALA A 58 -24.73 1.50 55.60
CA ALA A 58 -25.80 1.69 54.64
C ALA A 58 -27.17 1.31 55.23
N GLN A 59 -27.22 0.23 56.02
CA GLN A 59 -28.39 -0.19 56.75
C GLN A 59 -28.81 0.87 57.82
N ALA A 60 -27.87 1.37 58.60
CA ALA A 60 -28.09 2.39 59.62
C ALA A 60 -28.59 3.73 59.03
N GLU A 61 -28.18 4.03 57.83
CA GLU A 61 -28.65 5.23 57.08
C GLU A 61 -29.98 5.04 56.36
N GLY A 62 -30.62 3.88 56.50
CA GLY A 62 -31.88 3.58 55.84
C GLY A 62 -31.78 3.30 54.35
N ARG A 63 -30.58 3.02 53.85
CA ARG A 63 -30.25 2.69 52.45
C ARG A 63 -29.60 1.31 52.36
N PRO A 64 -30.30 0.23 52.72
CA PRO A 64 -29.70 -1.10 52.74
C PRO A 64 -29.21 -1.53 51.37
N ILE A 65 -27.99 -2.01 51.32
CA ILE A 65 -27.43 -2.64 50.15
C ILE A 65 -28.11 -3.98 49.91
N ARG A 66 -28.47 -4.28 48.69
CA ARG A 66 -29.14 -5.53 48.27
C ARG A 66 -28.32 -6.33 47.29
N GLU A 67 -27.49 -5.66 46.54
CA GLU A 67 -26.72 -6.27 45.45
C GLU A 67 -25.21 -5.95 45.59
N VAL A 68 -24.39 -6.97 45.37
CA VAL A 68 -22.93 -6.86 45.27
C VAL A 68 -22.54 -7.03 43.82
N VAL A 69 -22.03 -5.98 43.18
CA VAL A 69 -21.55 -5.99 41.83
C VAL A 69 -20.05 -6.27 41.86
N LEU A 70 -19.68 -7.43 41.36
CA LEU A 70 -18.29 -7.87 41.22
C LEU A 70 -17.79 -7.42 39.83
N ARG A 71 -17.01 -6.38 39.85
CA ARG A 71 -16.33 -5.88 38.67
C ARG A 71 -15.09 -6.74 38.37
N THR A 72 -14.24 -6.30 37.57
CA THR A 72 -12.97 -7.00 37.25
C THR A 72 -12.17 -7.28 38.50
N SER A 73 -12.12 -8.54 38.92
CA SER A 73 -11.39 -9.00 40.08
C SER A 73 -10.66 -10.30 39.80
N ASN A 74 -9.40 -10.30 40.13
CA ASN A 74 -8.48 -11.42 39.91
C ASN A 74 -8.47 -12.41 41.08
N GLY A 75 -9.27 -12.13 42.07
CA GLY A 75 -9.26 -12.88 43.33
C GLY A 75 -8.16 -12.37 44.26
N GLY A 76 -7.52 -13.25 44.99
CA GLY A 76 -6.52 -12.92 45.99
C GLY A 76 -6.60 -13.85 47.18
N ALA A 77 -6.64 -13.34 48.38
CA ALA A 77 -6.67 -14.15 49.62
C ALA A 77 -7.89 -15.08 49.69
N LEU A 78 -7.67 -16.40 49.60
CA LEU A 78 -8.71 -17.43 49.62
C LEU A 78 -9.63 -17.27 50.85
N ILE A 79 -9.02 -17.11 52.02
CA ILE A 79 -9.75 -17.00 53.28
C ILE A 79 -10.67 -15.77 53.34
N ALA A 80 -10.23 -14.68 52.73
CA ALA A 80 -11.04 -13.47 52.59
C ALA A 80 -12.24 -13.72 51.69
N GLY A 81 -12.06 -14.36 50.54
CA GLY A 81 -13.15 -14.74 49.64
C GLY A 81 -14.20 -15.61 50.30
N GLU A 82 -13.77 -16.59 51.13
CA GLU A 82 -14.66 -17.43 51.90
C GLU A 82 -15.47 -16.67 52.94
N TRP A 83 -14.88 -15.73 53.64
CA TRP A 83 -15.58 -14.89 54.62
C TRP A 83 -16.57 -13.95 53.93
N LEU A 84 -16.14 -13.30 52.89
CA LEU A 84 -17.04 -12.38 52.16
C LEU A 84 -18.20 -13.13 51.52
N GLN A 85 -17.99 -14.33 51.00
CA GLN A 85 -19.03 -15.24 50.53
C GLN A 85 -20.06 -15.51 51.64
N ALA A 86 -19.58 -15.81 52.87
CA ALA A 86 -20.45 -16.06 54.00
C ALA A 86 -21.23 -14.81 54.40
N VAL A 87 -20.63 -13.63 54.37
CA VAL A 87 -21.29 -12.34 54.59
C VAL A 87 -22.39 -12.09 53.56
N ILE A 88 -22.06 -12.20 52.28
CA ILE A 88 -23.01 -12.02 51.17
C ILE A 88 -24.23 -12.93 51.35
N ARG A 89 -24.00 -14.21 51.63
CA ARG A 89 -25.08 -15.19 51.83
C ARG A 89 -25.92 -14.90 53.04
N THR A 90 -25.28 -14.58 54.16
CA THR A 90 -25.99 -14.33 55.45
C THR A 90 -26.82 -13.07 55.40
N GLN A 91 -26.34 -12.06 54.72
CA GLN A 91 -27.08 -10.82 54.52
C GLN A 91 -28.18 -10.94 53.44
N GLY A 92 -28.27 -12.08 52.77
CA GLY A 92 -29.27 -12.31 51.72
C GLY A 92 -29.04 -11.46 50.47
N LEU A 93 -27.80 -11.14 50.18
CA LEU A 93 -27.43 -10.29 49.04
C LEU A 93 -27.42 -11.06 47.72
N ASP A 94 -27.77 -10.40 46.67
CA ASP A 94 -27.57 -10.88 45.31
C ASP A 94 -26.15 -10.53 44.80
N THR A 95 -25.60 -11.30 43.87
CA THR A 95 -24.34 -11.01 43.23
C THR A 95 -24.52 -10.80 41.72
N ILE A 96 -23.84 -9.79 41.19
CA ILE A 96 -23.80 -9.47 39.77
C ILE A 96 -22.33 -9.52 39.34
N VAL A 97 -22.03 -10.35 38.35
CA VAL A 97 -20.71 -10.35 37.73
C VAL A 97 -20.75 -9.45 36.50
N SER A 98 -19.91 -8.41 36.47
CA SER A 98 -19.77 -7.50 35.37
C SER A 98 -18.27 -7.28 35.10
N GLY A 99 -17.73 -8.08 34.22
CA GLY A 99 -16.32 -8.26 33.99
C GLY A 99 -15.87 -9.69 34.26
N HIS A 100 -14.63 -9.88 34.68
CA HIS A 100 -14.12 -11.18 35.06
C HIS A 100 -14.06 -11.31 36.61
N CYS A 101 -14.46 -12.43 37.09
CA CYS A 101 -14.42 -12.76 38.51
C CYS A 101 -13.68 -14.06 38.71
N ILE A 102 -12.39 -13.96 39.11
CA ILE A 102 -11.45 -15.07 39.19
C ILE A 102 -11.18 -15.48 40.65
N SER A 103 -10.87 -16.75 40.88
CA SER A 103 -10.30 -17.25 42.13
C SER A 103 -11.20 -16.91 43.32
N SER A 104 -10.67 -16.24 44.39
CA SER A 104 -11.45 -15.85 45.57
C SER A 104 -12.64 -14.95 45.25
N CYS A 105 -12.62 -14.18 44.15
CA CYS A 105 -13.81 -13.47 43.66
C CYS A 105 -14.95 -14.43 43.26
N SER A 106 -14.61 -15.55 42.59
CA SER A 106 -15.65 -16.55 42.24
C SER A 106 -16.25 -17.24 43.47
N ILE A 107 -15.49 -17.33 44.57
CA ILE A 107 -15.99 -17.79 45.84
C ILE A 107 -17.01 -16.77 46.41
N MET A 108 -16.66 -15.48 46.44
CA MET A 108 -17.58 -14.41 46.83
C MET A 108 -18.87 -14.44 46.03
N GLN A 109 -18.74 -14.57 44.70
CA GLN A 109 -19.88 -14.64 43.78
C GLN A 109 -20.81 -15.81 44.12
N SER A 110 -20.26 -16.95 44.52
CA SER A 110 -21.05 -18.13 44.88
C SER A 110 -21.94 -17.89 46.13
N GLY A 111 -21.65 -16.85 46.93
CA GLY A 111 -22.43 -16.47 48.10
C GLY A 111 -23.77 -15.82 47.75
N GLY A 112 -23.97 -15.30 46.60
CA GLY A 112 -25.21 -14.63 46.17
C GLY A 112 -26.44 -15.52 46.24
N VAL A 113 -27.58 -14.97 46.74
CA VAL A 113 -28.88 -15.66 46.72
C VAL A 113 -29.32 -15.83 45.27
N ASN A 114 -29.43 -14.73 44.55
CA ASN A 114 -29.53 -14.73 43.10
C ASN A 114 -28.21 -14.28 42.52
N ARG A 115 -27.77 -14.97 41.48
CA ARG A 115 -26.49 -14.73 40.83
C ARG A 115 -26.74 -14.36 39.39
N TYR A 116 -26.31 -13.19 39.02
CA TYR A 116 -26.52 -12.58 37.71
C TYR A 116 -25.24 -12.33 36.96
N LEU A 117 -25.34 -12.29 35.62
CA LEU A 117 -24.38 -11.58 34.79
C LEU A 117 -24.86 -10.15 34.54
N GLY A 118 -23.94 -9.20 34.50
CA GLY A 118 -24.25 -7.78 34.31
C GLY A 118 -24.82 -7.50 32.94
N GLY A 119 -24.16 -8.05 31.92
CA GLY A 119 -24.56 -7.91 30.54
C GLY A 119 -24.22 -6.55 29.94
N ASP A 120 -23.58 -5.68 30.69
CA ASP A 120 -23.02 -4.42 30.24
C ASP A 120 -21.65 -4.60 29.58
N LEU A 121 -20.92 -5.65 29.92
CA LEU A 121 -19.65 -6.06 29.37
C LEU A 121 -19.76 -7.40 28.62
N PRO A 122 -20.53 -7.48 27.51
CA PRO A 122 -20.66 -8.73 26.76
C PRO A 122 -19.26 -9.16 26.26
N LEU A 123 -19.03 -10.46 26.23
CA LEU A 123 -17.75 -11.10 25.88
C LEU A 123 -16.66 -10.99 26.96
N VAL A 124 -16.87 -10.21 28.01
CA VAL A 124 -15.95 -10.07 29.14
C VAL A 124 -16.47 -10.81 30.36
N ASP A 125 -17.79 -10.75 30.61
CA ASP A 125 -18.43 -11.36 31.77
C ASP A 125 -18.08 -12.84 31.87
N SER A 126 -17.33 -13.20 32.91
CA SER A 126 -16.88 -14.59 33.15
C SER A 126 -16.67 -14.87 34.60
N VAL A 127 -16.89 -16.12 34.98
CA VAL A 127 -16.47 -16.66 36.28
C VAL A 127 -15.39 -17.68 36.03
N GLN A 128 -14.28 -17.53 36.76
CA GLN A 128 -13.09 -18.32 36.52
C GLN A 128 -12.64 -19.00 37.81
N ILE A 129 -12.38 -20.28 37.70
CA ILE A 129 -12.09 -21.15 38.85
C ILE A 129 -10.74 -21.82 38.62
N HIS A 130 -9.89 -21.83 39.63
CA HIS A 130 -8.64 -22.56 39.62
C HIS A 130 -8.32 -23.11 41.03
N ALA A 131 -7.34 -24.04 41.06
CA ALA A 131 -6.86 -24.61 42.32
C ALA A 131 -6.17 -23.55 43.20
N ALA A 132 -6.30 -23.68 44.50
CA ALA A 132 -5.58 -22.83 45.43
C ALA A 132 -4.07 -22.99 45.24
N SER A 133 -3.34 -21.88 45.31
CA SER A 133 -1.90 -21.87 45.20
C SER A 133 -1.25 -20.99 46.24
N SER A 134 -0.01 -21.31 46.59
CA SER A 134 0.80 -20.53 47.50
C SER A 134 2.27 -20.66 47.14
N GLY A 135 2.99 -19.54 47.08
CA GLY A 135 4.40 -19.50 46.68
C GLY A 135 4.68 -20.18 45.34
N GLY A 136 3.80 -19.97 44.36
CA GLY A 136 3.94 -20.53 43.02
C GLY A 136 3.65 -22.04 42.91
N ARG A 137 3.01 -22.64 43.93
CA ARG A 137 2.68 -24.07 43.95
C ARG A 137 1.21 -24.33 44.30
N ILE A 138 0.60 -25.29 43.61
CA ILE A 138 -0.75 -25.73 43.90
C ILE A 138 -0.84 -26.39 45.26
N THR A 139 -1.88 -26.04 45.98
CA THR A 139 -2.16 -26.56 47.35
C THR A 139 -3.49 -27.34 47.37
N TYR A 140 -3.42 -28.66 47.63
CA TYR A 140 -4.58 -29.54 47.51
C TYR A 140 -5.61 -29.41 48.65
N ALA A 141 -5.16 -29.20 49.89
CA ALA A 141 -6.12 -29.09 51.00
C ALA A 141 -7.04 -27.87 50.91
N PRO A 142 -6.54 -26.67 50.60
CA PRO A 142 -7.39 -25.53 50.26
C PRO A 142 -8.27 -25.76 49.01
N SER A 143 -7.74 -26.41 47.95
CA SER A 143 -8.52 -26.74 46.75
C SER A 143 -9.68 -27.68 47.05
N ALA A 144 -9.49 -28.67 47.92
CA ALA A 144 -10.56 -29.55 48.38
C ALA A 144 -11.67 -28.78 49.11
N ARG A 145 -11.29 -27.77 49.88
CA ARG A 145 -12.25 -26.88 50.58
C ARG A 145 -13.02 -26.00 49.61
N MET A 146 -12.35 -25.43 48.60
CA MET A 146 -13.03 -24.71 47.51
C MET A 146 -14.03 -25.61 46.79
N THR A 147 -13.67 -26.88 46.54
CA THR A 147 -14.60 -27.85 45.96
C THR A 147 -15.91 -27.96 46.78
N GLN A 148 -15.79 -28.06 48.10
CA GLN A 148 -16.98 -28.13 49.00
C GLN A 148 -17.81 -26.86 48.96
N ILE A 149 -17.18 -25.69 48.92
CA ILE A 149 -17.90 -24.39 48.84
C ILE A 149 -18.66 -24.30 47.51
N TYR A 150 -18.03 -24.57 46.40
CA TYR A 150 -18.70 -24.48 45.09
C TYR A 150 -19.83 -25.50 44.98
N THR A 151 -19.60 -26.75 45.39
CA THR A 151 -20.62 -27.79 45.36
C THR A 151 -21.83 -27.42 46.26
N GLY A 152 -21.54 -26.89 47.44
CA GLY A 152 -22.60 -26.44 48.35
C GLY A 152 -23.40 -25.22 47.86
N ASN A 153 -22.67 -24.21 47.35
CA ASN A 153 -23.28 -22.95 46.97
C ASN A 153 -24.00 -22.98 45.60
N TYR A 154 -23.50 -23.83 44.66
CA TYR A 154 -24.16 -24.02 43.38
C TYR A 154 -25.22 -25.14 43.41
N GLY A 155 -25.51 -25.70 44.62
CA GLY A 155 -26.62 -26.63 44.82
C GLY A 155 -26.46 -27.97 44.07
N GLY A 156 -25.21 -28.39 43.82
CA GLY A 156 -24.91 -29.62 43.07
C GLY A 156 -25.14 -29.51 41.56
N GLY A 157 -25.44 -28.33 41.04
CA GLY A 157 -25.61 -28.08 39.61
C GLY A 157 -24.33 -27.95 38.83
N MET A 158 -23.21 -27.75 39.48
CA MET A 158 -21.89 -27.69 38.83
C MET A 158 -21.41 -29.10 38.45
N ASP A 159 -20.92 -29.24 37.22
CA ASP A 159 -20.35 -30.48 36.73
C ASP A 159 -19.13 -30.89 37.59
N ALA A 160 -19.21 -32.08 38.20
CA ALA A 160 -18.15 -32.56 39.08
C ALA A 160 -16.84 -32.85 38.36
N GLY A 161 -16.88 -33.22 37.07
CA GLY A 161 -15.71 -33.42 36.24
C GLY A 161 -14.97 -32.14 35.95
N LEU A 162 -15.71 -31.07 35.59
CA LEU A 162 -15.16 -29.73 35.38
C LEU A 162 -14.53 -29.18 36.66
N LEU A 163 -15.22 -29.32 37.80
CA LEU A 163 -14.72 -28.88 39.08
C LEU A 163 -13.44 -29.67 39.47
N HIS A 164 -13.43 -30.99 39.21
CA HIS A 164 -12.24 -31.82 39.40
C HIS A 164 -11.07 -31.33 38.57
N LYS A 165 -11.27 -31.01 37.29
CA LYS A 165 -10.25 -30.45 36.46
C LYS A 165 -9.65 -29.18 37.05
N ALA A 166 -10.49 -28.21 37.39
CA ALA A 166 -10.09 -26.93 37.95
C ALA A 166 -9.30 -27.09 39.29
N MET A 167 -9.58 -28.09 40.09
CA MET A 167 -9.02 -28.25 41.43
C MET A 167 -7.81 -29.21 41.48
N TYR A 168 -7.74 -30.18 40.56
CA TYR A 168 -6.78 -31.27 40.67
C TYR A 168 -5.98 -31.59 39.39
N GLU A 169 -6.40 -31.13 38.23
CA GLU A 169 -5.70 -31.32 36.95
C GLU A 169 -4.92 -30.09 36.51
N VAL A 170 -5.03 -28.98 37.22
CA VAL A 170 -4.20 -27.80 37.02
C VAL A 170 -2.74 -28.14 37.34
N VAL A 171 -1.84 -27.87 36.38
CA VAL A 171 -0.41 -28.19 36.51
C VAL A 171 0.48 -26.99 36.88
N GLN A 172 -0.09 -25.78 36.72
CA GLN A 172 0.55 -24.51 37.07
C GLN A 172 -0.45 -23.64 37.84
N PRO A 173 -0.03 -22.73 38.70
CA PRO A 173 -0.92 -21.80 39.41
C PRO A 173 -1.81 -20.99 38.51
N ASN A 174 -1.41 -20.92 37.30
CA ASN A 174 -2.07 -20.15 36.23
C ASN A 174 -3.13 -20.91 35.43
N GLY A 175 -3.29 -22.21 35.70
CA GLY A 175 -4.34 -22.98 35.00
C GLY A 175 -5.71 -22.53 35.45
N LEU A 176 -6.66 -22.41 34.52
CA LEU A 176 -7.99 -21.83 34.72
C LEU A 176 -9.07 -22.66 34.07
N LEU A 177 -10.20 -22.80 34.77
CA LEU A 177 -11.48 -23.20 34.20
C LEU A 177 -12.36 -21.94 34.05
N VAL A 178 -12.73 -21.58 32.83
CA VAL A 178 -13.44 -20.35 32.50
C VAL A 178 -14.86 -20.65 32.05
N PHE A 179 -15.83 -20.00 32.67
CA PHE A 179 -17.25 -20.08 32.34
C PHE A 179 -17.73 -18.75 31.78
N ARG A 180 -18.34 -18.77 30.60
CA ARG A 180 -18.88 -17.60 29.88
C ARG A 180 -20.34 -17.84 29.51
N ASP A 181 -21.00 -16.77 29.15
CA ASP A 181 -22.37 -16.84 28.63
C ASP A 181 -22.34 -17.30 27.14
N PRO A 182 -23.03 -18.43 26.80
CA PRO A 182 -23.07 -18.90 25.44
C PRO A 182 -23.78 -17.95 24.46
N ALA A 183 -24.72 -17.13 24.97
CA ALA A 183 -25.43 -16.16 24.13
C ALA A 183 -24.54 -14.99 23.67
N ARG A 184 -23.37 -14.84 24.26
CA ARG A 184 -22.50 -13.67 24.07
C ARG A 184 -21.05 -14.03 23.79
N THR A 185 -20.72 -15.29 23.62
CA THR A 185 -19.39 -15.78 23.23
C THR A 185 -19.38 -16.27 21.79
N THR A 186 -18.34 -15.92 21.07
CA THR A 186 -18.04 -16.56 19.77
C THR A 186 -17.21 -17.81 20.07
N GLY A 187 -17.83 -18.99 20.09
CA GLY A 187 -17.14 -20.24 20.34
C GLY A 187 -17.65 -21.00 21.56
N THR A 188 -16.77 -21.73 22.23
CA THR A 188 -17.14 -22.56 23.39
C THR A 188 -17.22 -21.72 24.65
N SER A 189 -18.33 -21.87 25.40
CA SER A 189 -18.59 -21.10 26.61
C SER A 189 -17.81 -21.56 27.83
N VAL A 190 -17.32 -22.79 27.83
CA VAL A 190 -16.52 -23.37 28.92
C VAL A 190 -15.21 -23.89 28.35
N THR A 191 -14.12 -23.39 28.90
CA THR A 191 -12.76 -23.77 28.50
C THR A 191 -11.90 -24.05 29.73
N PHE A 192 -10.98 -25.00 29.62
CA PHE A 192 -10.00 -25.34 30.66
C PHE A 192 -8.61 -25.27 30.08
N ASP A 193 -7.76 -24.52 30.71
CA ASP A 193 -6.33 -24.44 30.40
C ASP A 193 -5.53 -24.90 31.63
N PRO A 194 -4.92 -26.10 31.60
CA PRO A 194 -4.26 -26.65 32.78
C PRO A 194 -2.99 -25.92 33.24
N ASP A 195 -2.34 -25.18 32.34
CA ASP A 195 -1.08 -24.49 32.62
C ASP A 195 -1.13 -22.99 32.34
N GLY A 196 -2.26 -22.47 31.89
CA GLY A 196 -2.41 -21.05 31.56
C GLY A 196 -1.64 -20.59 30.32
N SER A 197 -1.08 -21.50 29.53
CA SER A 197 -0.28 -21.16 28.33
C SER A 197 -1.11 -20.95 27.08
N GLY A 198 -2.40 -21.36 27.10
CA GLY A 198 -3.26 -21.41 25.91
C GLY A 198 -2.93 -22.58 24.96
N SER A 199 -1.81 -23.25 25.14
CA SER A 199 -1.35 -24.34 24.27
C SER A 199 -2.09 -25.66 24.49
N LYS A 200 -2.69 -25.84 25.66
CA LYS A 200 -3.41 -27.06 26.08
C LYS A 200 -4.89 -26.80 26.36
N LEU A 201 -5.44 -25.82 25.69
CA LEU A 201 -6.83 -25.40 25.91
C LEU A 201 -7.81 -26.52 25.53
N GLU A 202 -8.56 -26.99 26.52
CA GLU A 202 -9.69 -27.91 26.33
C GLU A 202 -11.00 -27.11 26.26
N SER A 203 -11.89 -27.54 25.40
CA SER A 203 -13.21 -26.93 25.21
C SER A 203 -14.32 -27.92 25.53
N PHE A 204 -15.36 -27.46 26.18
CA PHE A 204 -16.49 -28.30 26.63
C PHE A 204 -17.80 -27.88 25.92
N PRO A 205 -18.05 -28.35 24.70
CA PRO A 205 -19.27 -28.02 23.97
C PRO A 205 -20.53 -28.46 24.73
N GLY A 206 -21.53 -27.59 24.78
CA GLY A 206 -22.78 -27.86 25.51
C GLY A 206 -22.76 -27.58 26.99
N GLN A 207 -21.60 -27.21 27.54
CA GLN A 207 -21.50 -26.68 28.90
C GLN A 207 -21.50 -25.15 28.85
N ASP A 208 -22.12 -24.52 29.84
CA ASP A 208 -22.15 -23.08 30.01
C ASP A 208 -22.23 -22.65 31.47
N ILE A 209 -22.19 -21.36 31.73
CA ILE A 209 -22.23 -20.77 33.08
C ILE A 209 -23.54 -21.02 33.78
N ARG A 210 -24.66 -21.23 33.07
CA ARG A 210 -26.00 -21.46 33.63
C ARG A 210 -26.25 -22.95 33.83
N SER A 211 -25.87 -23.81 32.89
CA SER A 211 -25.94 -25.26 33.01
C SER A 211 -25.16 -25.77 34.22
N ASN A 212 -24.13 -25.07 34.64
CA ASN A 212 -23.30 -25.33 35.82
C ASN A 212 -23.82 -24.62 37.09
N SER A 213 -24.98 -24.00 37.02
CA SER A 213 -25.62 -23.28 38.19
C SER A 213 -24.75 -22.16 38.79
N ILE A 214 -23.69 -21.74 38.11
CA ILE A 214 -22.83 -20.60 38.53
C ILE A 214 -23.71 -19.34 38.54
N ILE A 215 -24.44 -19.12 37.48
CA ILE A 215 -25.53 -18.15 37.38
C ILE A 215 -26.84 -18.90 37.47
N ASN A 216 -27.67 -18.54 38.45
CA ASN A 216 -28.94 -19.21 38.70
C ASN A 216 -30.19 -18.41 38.27
N THR A 217 -29.95 -17.31 37.52
CA THR A 217 -31.00 -16.44 37.00
C THR A 217 -31.06 -16.50 35.47
N ALA A 218 -32.22 -16.32 34.88
CA ALA A 218 -32.40 -16.40 33.44
C ALA A 218 -32.00 -15.13 32.68
N GLY A 219 -31.96 -13.98 33.34
CA GLY A 219 -31.69 -12.69 32.70
C GLY A 219 -30.33 -12.11 33.05
N TYR A 220 -30.10 -10.91 32.52
CA TYR A 220 -29.00 -10.05 32.92
C TYR A 220 -29.49 -8.99 33.89
N ARG A 221 -28.61 -8.58 34.78
CA ARG A 221 -28.86 -7.48 35.72
C ARG A 221 -27.88 -6.36 35.45
N ASP A 222 -28.28 -5.37 34.65
CA ASP A 222 -27.44 -4.22 34.34
C ASP A 222 -27.03 -3.53 35.64
N PRO A 223 -25.74 -3.40 35.92
CA PRO A 223 -25.30 -2.73 37.15
C PRO A 223 -25.67 -1.26 37.21
N GLY A 224 -25.88 -0.61 36.09
CA GLY A 224 -26.31 0.78 36.01
C GLY A 224 -25.22 1.82 36.14
N ASP A 225 -23.97 1.41 36.39
CA ASP A 225 -22.79 2.30 36.51
C ASP A 225 -21.92 2.39 35.25
N THR A 226 -22.33 1.74 34.18
CA THR A 226 -21.60 1.76 32.92
C THR A 226 -21.92 3.00 32.10
N LEU A 227 -20.94 3.87 31.91
CA LEU A 227 -21.03 4.98 30.99
C LEU A 227 -20.99 4.48 29.55
N ARG A 228 -22.10 4.61 28.86
CA ARG A 228 -22.25 4.15 27.47
C ARG A 228 -22.04 5.30 26.49
N VAL A 229 -20.96 5.25 25.74
CA VAL A 229 -20.69 6.17 24.63
C VAL A 229 -21.21 5.52 23.35
N THR A 230 -22.39 5.95 22.89
CA THR A 230 -23.10 5.40 21.72
C THR A 230 -23.19 6.38 20.56
N SER A 231 -22.68 7.59 20.73
CA SER A 231 -22.58 8.66 19.72
C SER A 231 -21.23 9.35 19.85
N ASN A 232 -20.82 10.09 18.83
CA ASN A 232 -19.53 10.79 18.85
C ASN A 232 -19.50 11.84 19.99
N VAL A 233 -18.45 11.78 20.80
CA VAL A 233 -18.21 12.66 21.93
C VAL A 233 -16.79 13.19 21.87
N SER A 234 -16.58 14.45 22.28
CA SER A 234 -15.26 15.06 22.42
C SER A 234 -15.11 15.64 23.81
N GLY A 235 -13.90 15.51 24.37
CA GLY A 235 -13.55 16.00 25.71
C GLY A 235 -13.59 14.94 26.78
N ASP A 236 -13.50 15.37 28.04
CA ASP A 236 -13.53 14.48 29.19
C ASP A 236 -14.94 13.90 29.37
N ILE A 237 -14.99 12.60 29.64
CA ILE A 237 -16.23 11.91 30.02
C ILE A 237 -16.28 11.85 31.53
N ASN A 238 -16.98 12.79 32.14
CA ASN A 238 -17.21 12.79 33.58
C ASN A 238 -18.49 12.00 33.91
N PRO A 239 -18.40 10.76 34.45
CA PRO A 239 -19.54 9.88 34.69
C PRO A 239 -20.36 10.22 35.96
N GLY A 240 -20.03 11.28 36.66
CA GLY A 240 -20.74 11.59 37.91
C GLY A 240 -20.30 10.78 39.14
N TYR A 241 -19.48 9.77 38.98
CA TYR A 241 -18.95 8.92 40.04
C TYR A 241 -18.04 9.64 41.02
N LEU A 242 -17.37 10.69 40.60
CA LEU A 242 -16.51 11.52 41.44
C LEU A 242 -17.21 11.99 42.73
N ARG A 243 -18.51 12.22 42.68
CA ARG A 243 -19.28 12.61 43.87
C ARG A 243 -19.46 11.46 44.84
N THR A 244 -19.70 10.25 44.31
CA THR A 244 -19.96 9.06 45.15
C THR A 244 -18.65 8.57 45.78
N ALA A 245 -17.54 8.59 45.04
CA ALA A 245 -16.21 8.26 45.59
C ALA A 245 -15.79 9.25 46.68
N ARG A 246 -15.98 10.58 46.47
CA ARG A 246 -15.74 11.57 47.52
C ARG A 246 -16.65 11.40 48.72
N GLN A 247 -17.92 11.06 48.50
CA GLN A 247 -18.85 10.76 49.62
C GLN A 247 -18.43 9.51 50.37
N LEU A 248 -17.92 8.50 49.68
CA LEU A 248 -17.42 7.27 50.32
C LEU A 248 -16.14 7.56 51.11
N GLN A 249 -15.23 8.36 50.58
CA GLN A 249 -14.02 8.81 51.27
C GLN A 249 -14.34 9.58 52.55
N ALA A 250 -15.20 10.59 52.44
CA ALA A 250 -15.64 11.36 53.63
C ALA A 250 -16.35 10.46 54.64
N PHE A 251 -17.05 9.45 54.19
CA PHE A 251 -17.68 8.45 55.00
C PHE A 251 -16.75 7.59 55.82
N VAL A 252 -15.65 7.13 55.17
CA VAL A 252 -14.67 6.29 55.83
C VAL A 252 -13.87 7.08 56.85
N ASP A 253 -13.46 8.32 56.50
CA ASP A 253 -12.65 9.17 57.37
C ASP A 253 -13.40 9.59 58.66
N ASP A 254 -14.71 9.87 58.61
CA ASP A 254 -15.45 10.41 59.74
C ASP A 254 -15.87 9.36 60.76
N ASP A 255 -16.10 8.12 60.36
CA ASP A 255 -16.75 7.09 61.20
C ASP A 255 -15.87 5.94 61.67
N PHE A 256 -14.66 5.79 61.12
CA PHE A 256 -13.77 4.74 61.54
C PHE A 256 -13.39 4.84 63.04
N ALA A 257 -13.41 6.07 63.57
CA ALA A 257 -13.19 6.35 64.95
C ALA A 257 -14.39 5.96 65.83
N ARG A 258 -15.56 5.70 65.25
CA ARG A 258 -16.82 5.39 65.97
C ARG A 258 -17.26 3.93 65.84
N TRP A 259 -16.43 3.07 65.26
CA TRP A 259 -16.81 1.68 65.08
C TRP A 259 -17.02 0.97 66.42
N ASN A 260 -18.29 0.60 66.60
CA ASN A 260 -18.68 -0.09 67.80
C ASN A 260 -18.12 -1.55 67.71
N THR A 261 -17.26 -1.89 68.65
CA THR A 261 -16.61 -3.17 68.80
C THR A 261 -17.55 -4.36 68.79
N ASP A 262 -18.79 -4.21 69.14
CA ASP A 262 -19.81 -5.26 69.17
C ASP A 262 -20.20 -5.79 67.77
N TRP A 263 -20.13 -4.96 66.77
CA TRP A 263 -20.57 -5.35 65.44
C TRP A 263 -19.45 -6.15 64.70
N ALA A 264 -18.30 -5.60 64.75
CA ALA A 264 -17.12 -6.32 64.20
C ALA A 264 -16.90 -7.66 64.88
N SER A 265 -17.07 -7.75 66.20
CA SER A 265 -16.97 -9.00 66.98
C SER A 265 -18.03 -10.01 66.59
N THR A 266 -19.27 -9.59 66.25
CA THR A 266 -20.33 -10.50 65.83
C THR A 266 -20.00 -11.14 64.48
N TYR A 267 -19.52 -10.38 63.49
CA TYR A 267 -19.12 -10.90 62.18
C TYR A 267 -17.85 -11.70 62.22
N ILE A 268 -16.88 -11.28 63.00
CA ILE A 268 -15.65 -12.04 63.22
C ILE A 268 -16.01 -13.38 63.87
N ASN A 269 -16.86 -13.41 64.85
CA ASN A 269 -17.32 -14.63 65.51
C ASN A 269 -18.10 -15.56 64.59
N TYR A 270 -18.88 -14.99 63.68
CA TYR A 270 -19.61 -15.74 62.67
C TYR A 270 -18.67 -16.32 61.61
N ALA A 271 -17.75 -15.53 61.10
CA ALA A 271 -16.69 -15.98 60.19
C ALA A 271 -15.80 -17.03 60.81
N VAL A 272 -15.42 -16.88 62.09
CA VAL A 272 -14.72 -17.87 62.88
C VAL A 272 -15.55 -19.13 63.04
N SER A 273 -16.85 -19.05 63.26
CA SER A 273 -17.74 -20.21 63.39
C SER A 273 -17.82 -21.01 62.08
N LEU A 274 -17.91 -20.30 60.93
CA LEU A 274 -17.88 -20.91 59.61
C LEU A 274 -16.51 -21.54 59.30
N TYR A 275 -15.45 -20.87 59.70
CA TYR A 275 -14.08 -21.42 59.57
C TYR A 275 -13.92 -22.70 60.37
N ASN A 276 -14.44 -22.72 61.61
CA ASN A 276 -14.41 -23.87 62.46
C ASN A 276 -15.28 -25.05 62.01
N PHE A 277 -16.43 -24.73 61.38
CA PHE A 277 -17.26 -25.74 60.76
C PHE A 277 -16.58 -26.42 59.57
N SER A 278 -15.85 -25.65 58.77
CA SER A 278 -15.17 -26.14 57.58
C SER A 278 -13.82 -26.83 57.87
N THR A 279 -13.18 -26.58 59.03
CA THR A 279 -11.88 -27.12 59.42
C THR A 279 -11.92 -28.27 60.45
N ARG A 280 -13.09 -28.79 60.78
CA ARG A 280 -13.21 -29.98 61.64
C ARG A 280 -12.61 -31.22 60.98
N GLY A 281 -11.30 -31.26 60.95
CA GLY A 281 -10.53 -32.40 60.38
C GLY A 281 -9.11 -32.08 60.02
N ALA A 282 -8.67 -30.84 59.94
CA ALA A 282 -7.30 -30.44 59.70
C ALA A 282 -6.63 -30.00 61.01
N ASN A 283 -5.57 -30.68 61.35
CA ASN A 283 -4.76 -30.53 62.53
C ASN A 283 -4.69 -29.12 63.15
N GLY A 284 -5.47 -28.82 64.12
CA GLY A 284 -5.14 -28.33 65.42
C GLY A 284 -4.53 -26.95 65.58
N ILE A 285 -4.77 -25.95 64.78
CA ILE A 285 -4.73 -24.57 65.25
C ILE A 285 -6.17 -24.16 65.51
N GLY A 286 -6.63 -24.32 66.72
CA GLY A 286 -8.05 -24.21 67.03
C GLY A 286 -8.59 -22.80 66.90
N ALA A 287 -9.93 -22.71 66.75
CA ALA A 287 -10.73 -21.51 66.74
C ALA A 287 -10.40 -20.54 67.88
N GLN A 288 -9.92 -21.09 69.00
CA GLN A 288 -9.48 -20.29 70.14
C GLN A 288 -8.29 -19.40 69.86
N SER A 289 -7.36 -19.84 69.00
CA SER A 289 -6.22 -19.00 68.63
C SER A 289 -6.59 -17.88 67.66
N LEU A 290 -7.56 -18.08 66.77
CA LEU A 290 -8.06 -17.01 65.88
C LEU A 290 -8.90 -15.99 66.67
N GLN A 291 -9.81 -16.45 67.55
CA GLN A 291 -10.52 -15.57 68.43
C GLN A 291 -9.64 -14.77 69.39
N GLN A 292 -8.56 -15.41 69.92
CA GLN A 292 -7.57 -14.72 70.72
C GLN A 292 -6.72 -13.74 69.94
N LEU A 293 -6.33 -14.07 68.73
CA LEU A 293 -5.61 -13.19 67.83
C LEU A 293 -6.48 -11.97 67.45
N LEU A 294 -7.75 -12.17 67.09
CA LEU A 294 -8.66 -11.12 66.71
C LEU A 294 -9.19 -10.28 67.89
N ALA A 295 -9.04 -10.77 69.14
CA ALA A 295 -9.27 -10.04 70.37
C ALA A 295 -8.01 -9.27 70.86
N ASP A 296 -6.86 -9.42 70.19
CA ASP A 296 -5.65 -8.70 70.53
C ASP A 296 -5.79 -7.22 70.11
N PRO A 297 -5.69 -6.25 71.02
CA PRO A 297 -5.84 -4.83 70.71
C PRO A 297 -4.81 -4.32 69.70
N ASP A 298 -3.56 -4.81 69.82
CA ASP A 298 -2.49 -4.40 68.88
C ASP A 298 -2.76 -4.88 67.45
N LEU A 299 -3.38 -6.05 67.30
CA LEU A 299 -3.79 -6.61 66.04
C LEU A 299 -5.00 -5.86 65.45
N GLN A 300 -5.95 -5.50 66.33
CA GLN A 300 -7.07 -4.66 65.92
C GLN A 300 -6.64 -3.27 65.45
N ASP A 301 -5.68 -2.66 66.13
CA ASP A 301 -5.10 -1.37 65.71
C ASP A 301 -4.26 -1.48 64.39
N GLU A 302 -3.60 -2.60 64.18
CA GLU A 302 -2.89 -2.86 62.95
C GLU A 302 -3.84 -3.16 61.77
N LEU A 303 -4.88 -3.94 62.04
CA LEU A 303 -6.00 -4.11 61.06
C LEU A 303 -6.72 -2.81 60.77
N ARG A 304 -6.95 -1.93 61.77
CA ARG A 304 -7.49 -0.59 61.57
C ARG A 304 -6.52 0.32 60.81
N GLY A 305 -5.21 0.17 60.96
CA GLY A 305 -4.18 0.87 60.23
C GLY A 305 -4.11 0.46 58.77
N GLN A 306 -4.20 -0.84 58.48
CA GLN A 306 -4.27 -1.37 57.11
C GLN A 306 -5.62 -1.12 56.45
N LEU A 307 -6.69 -1.01 57.24
CA LEU A 307 -8.00 -0.65 56.82
C LEU A 307 -8.22 0.87 56.70
N ARG A 308 -7.19 1.68 56.97
CA ARG A 308 -7.20 3.04 56.47
C ARG A 308 -7.25 2.99 54.97
N LEU A 309 -8.43 3.02 54.43
CA LEU A 309 -8.71 3.42 53.05
C LEU A 309 -8.02 4.76 52.71
N ALA A 310 -7.29 5.37 53.66
CA ALA A 310 -6.54 6.60 53.53
C ALA A 310 -5.35 6.47 52.58
N ASP A 311 -4.92 5.26 52.24
CA ASP A 311 -3.90 5.03 51.23
C ASP A 311 -4.49 4.75 49.82
N LEU A 312 -5.80 4.65 49.70
CA LEU A 312 -6.46 4.91 48.42
C LEU A 312 -6.26 6.40 48.15
N ASP A 313 -5.22 6.72 47.38
CA ASP A 313 -4.96 8.09 46.97
C ASP A 313 -6.27 8.70 46.51
N ALA A 314 -6.71 9.77 47.19
CA ALA A 314 -7.94 10.46 46.84
C ALA A 314 -7.97 10.90 45.37
N SER A 315 -6.80 11.01 44.72
CA SER A 315 -6.67 11.24 43.30
C SER A 315 -7.07 10.00 42.46
N THR A 316 -6.81 8.79 42.96
CA THR A 316 -7.18 7.53 42.30
C THR A 316 -8.70 7.31 42.36
N LEU A 317 -9.29 7.55 43.53
CA LEU A 317 -10.74 7.51 43.70
C LEU A 317 -11.45 8.67 42.98
N ALA A 318 -10.81 9.83 42.90
CA ALA A 318 -11.37 10.99 42.25
C ALA A 318 -11.44 10.89 40.71
N ASN A 319 -10.68 9.98 40.16
CA ASN A 319 -10.56 9.82 38.69
C ASN A 319 -11.13 8.50 38.16
N SER A 320 -11.65 7.60 39.02
CA SER A 320 -12.25 6.37 38.57
C SER A 320 -13.70 6.56 38.14
N ALA A 321 -14.04 6.11 36.97
CA ALA A 321 -15.33 6.32 36.32
C ALA A 321 -16.17 5.03 36.25
N GLY A 322 -15.91 4.04 37.10
CA GLY A 322 -16.55 2.73 36.92
C GLY A 322 -16.20 2.14 35.57
N VAL A 323 -17.17 1.81 34.76
CA VAL A 323 -16.96 1.23 33.43
C VAL A 323 -17.30 2.23 32.34
N ILE A 324 -16.39 2.40 31.38
CA ILE A 324 -16.66 3.14 30.13
C ILE A 324 -16.77 2.14 28.99
N ARG A 325 -17.88 2.19 28.25
CA ARG A 325 -18.10 1.38 27.05
C ARG A 325 -18.34 2.26 25.85
N VAL A 326 -17.45 2.18 24.85
CA VAL A 326 -17.59 2.88 23.55
C VAL A 326 -18.13 1.88 22.53
N SER A 327 -19.31 2.13 21.95
CA SER A 327 -20.00 1.17 21.11
C SER A 327 -20.81 1.83 19.98
N ASN A 328 -21.50 1.02 19.15
CA ASN A 328 -22.38 1.49 18.06
C ASN A 328 -21.68 2.38 17.00
N GLY A 329 -20.40 2.16 16.74
CA GLY A 329 -19.64 2.99 15.82
C GLY A 329 -19.27 4.38 16.36
N ALA A 330 -19.53 4.64 17.64
CA ALA A 330 -19.21 5.92 18.27
C ALA A 330 -17.69 6.18 18.31
N THR A 331 -17.30 7.43 18.18
CA THR A 331 -15.93 7.89 18.39
C THR A 331 -15.88 8.79 19.62
N TRP A 332 -15.06 8.40 20.60
CA TRP A 332 -14.70 9.25 21.72
C TRP A 332 -13.32 9.86 21.48
N ARG A 333 -13.26 11.21 21.41
CA ARG A 333 -12.02 11.98 21.26
C ARG A 333 -11.68 12.63 22.59
N THR A 334 -10.44 12.44 23.05
CA THR A 334 -10.00 13.07 24.28
C THR A 334 -8.54 13.52 24.19
N ALA A 335 -8.30 14.75 24.68
CA ALA A 335 -6.99 15.31 24.95
C ALA A 335 -6.71 15.42 26.46
N GLU A 336 -7.63 14.92 27.29
CA GLU A 336 -7.60 15.02 28.74
C GLU A 336 -7.30 13.65 29.38
N THR A 337 -7.04 13.67 30.69
CA THR A 337 -6.85 12.44 31.47
C THR A 337 -8.17 11.92 31.98
N THR A 338 -8.53 10.70 31.60
CA THR A 338 -9.74 10.03 32.08
C THR A 338 -9.38 8.73 32.79
N GLY A 339 -9.93 8.54 34.00
CA GLY A 339 -9.80 7.31 34.79
C GLY A 339 -11.07 6.45 34.74
N ALA A 340 -10.91 5.12 34.71
CA ALA A 340 -12.01 4.18 34.80
C ALA A 340 -11.53 2.83 35.37
N ASP A 341 -12.40 2.09 36.04
CA ASP A 341 -12.09 0.73 36.52
C ASP A 341 -11.94 -0.25 35.36
N PHE A 342 -12.66 0.00 34.27
CA PHE A 342 -12.57 -0.80 33.04
C PHE A 342 -12.98 0.03 31.82
N ILE A 343 -12.24 -0.07 30.75
CA ILE A 343 -12.61 0.56 29.48
C ILE A 343 -12.80 -0.52 28.42
N LEU A 344 -14.01 -0.59 27.84
CA LEU A 344 -14.36 -1.49 26.75
C LEU A 344 -14.63 -0.70 25.47
N VAL A 345 -13.91 -1.03 24.40
CA VAL A 345 -14.20 -0.55 23.05
C VAL A 345 -14.80 -1.70 22.26
N ASP A 346 -16.12 -1.61 21.99
CA ASP A 346 -16.92 -2.67 21.39
C ASP A 346 -17.69 -2.12 20.19
N ASN A 347 -17.15 -2.29 19.01
CA ASN A 347 -17.60 -1.64 17.78
C ASN A 347 -17.61 -0.09 17.92
N GLY A 348 -16.49 0.46 18.36
CA GLY A 348 -16.29 1.90 18.57
C GLY A 348 -14.84 2.32 18.36
N THR A 349 -14.58 3.59 18.55
CA THR A 349 -13.24 4.19 18.43
C THR A 349 -12.92 5.07 19.61
N ILE A 350 -11.73 4.93 20.19
CA ILE A 350 -11.13 5.93 21.06
C ILE A 350 -10.05 6.65 20.27
N ALA A 351 -10.16 7.97 20.16
CA ALA A 351 -9.17 8.83 19.54
C ALA A 351 -8.47 9.67 20.60
N LEU A 352 -7.22 9.34 20.91
CA LEU A 352 -6.38 10.08 21.83
C LEU A 352 -5.66 11.22 21.08
N GLU A 353 -5.80 12.42 21.60
CA GLU A 353 -5.24 13.65 21.03
C GLU A 353 -4.28 14.31 22.03
N GLY A 354 -3.40 13.52 22.67
CA GLY A 354 -2.46 13.93 23.71
C GLY A 354 -2.97 13.67 25.14
N GLY A 355 -4.19 13.09 25.29
CA GLY A 355 -4.77 12.73 26.58
C GLY A 355 -4.22 11.46 27.20
N ALA A 356 -4.70 11.11 28.38
CA ALA A 356 -4.31 9.90 29.08
C ALA A 356 -5.53 9.06 29.51
N LEU A 357 -5.41 7.73 29.34
CA LEU A 357 -6.35 6.78 29.90
C LEU A 357 -5.71 6.07 31.10
N ARG A 358 -6.36 6.15 32.26
CA ARG A 358 -5.94 5.53 33.50
C ARG A 358 -6.92 4.42 33.85
N THR A 359 -6.53 3.16 33.64
CA THR A 359 -7.45 2.03 33.87
C THR A 359 -6.67 0.76 34.13
N PRO A 360 -7.13 -0.09 35.08
CA PRO A 360 -6.55 -1.43 35.25
C PRO A 360 -6.65 -2.29 33.97
N GLU A 361 -7.72 -2.15 33.19
CA GLU A 361 -7.88 -2.87 31.94
C GLU A 361 -8.56 -2.03 30.86
N LEU A 362 -7.91 -1.98 29.69
CA LEU A 362 -8.50 -1.50 28.44
C LEU A 362 -8.60 -2.68 27.47
N ARG A 363 -9.81 -2.97 27.03
CA ARG A 363 -10.08 -4.04 26.07
C ARG A 363 -10.62 -3.48 24.76
N VAL A 364 -9.93 -3.77 23.67
CA VAL A 364 -10.29 -3.34 22.31
C VAL A 364 -10.81 -4.55 21.55
N MET A 365 -12.13 -4.63 21.35
CA MET A 365 -12.78 -5.78 20.71
C MET A 365 -12.58 -5.82 19.19
N PRO A 366 -12.82 -6.95 18.52
CA PRO A 366 -12.74 -7.02 17.07
C PRO A 366 -13.60 -5.95 16.38
N GLY A 367 -13.06 -5.27 15.37
CA GLY A 367 -13.73 -4.17 14.68
C GLY A 367 -13.65 -2.82 15.39
N SER A 368 -13.04 -2.77 16.57
CA SER A 368 -12.83 -1.55 17.35
C SER A 368 -11.42 -1.00 17.18
N ILE A 369 -11.25 0.31 17.43
CA ILE A 369 -10.00 1.01 17.21
C ILE A 369 -9.64 1.89 18.41
N VAL A 370 -8.39 1.85 18.83
CA VAL A 370 -7.76 2.90 19.63
C VAL A 370 -6.71 3.58 18.75
N VAL A 371 -6.89 4.86 18.49
CA VAL A 371 -6.05 5.63 17.56
C VAL A 371 -5.55 6.91 18.21
N GLY A 372 -4.35 7.32 17.86
CA GLY A 372 -3.81 8.63 18.25
C GLY A 372 -2.49 8.55 19.00
N HIS A 373 -2.25 9.57 19.82
CA HIS A 373 -1.07 9.73 20.65
C HIS A 373 -1.50 10.15 22.05
N GLY A 374 -0.68 9.83 23.04
CA GLY A 374 -0.98 10.07 24.44
C GLY A 374 -0.54 8.91 25.30
N ASP A 375 -1.14 8.76 26.44
CA ASP A 375 -0.71 7.81 27.46
C ASP A 375 -1.84 6.82 27.81
N ILE A 376 -1.53 5.54 27.89
CA ILE A 376 -2.42 4.49 28.42
C ILE A 376 -1.70 3.82 29.57
N ALA A 377 -2.06 4.17 30.78
CA ALA A 377 -1.47 3.62 31.96
C ALA A 377 -2.39 2.60 32.63
N SER A 378 -1.86 1.43 32.91
CA SER A 378 -2.49 0.52 33.84
C SER A 378 -2.33 1.08 35.25
N VAL A 379 -3.46 1.37 35.90
CA VAL A 379 -3.50 1.77 37.29
C VAL A 379 -4.03 0.58 38.06
N GLY A 380 -3.18 -0.13 38.71
CA GLY A 380 -3.58 -1.27 39.53
C GLY A 380 -2.43 -2.23 39.66
N THR A 381 -2.13 -2.51 40.86
CA THR A 381 -1.05 -3.38 41.26
C THR A 381 -1.49 -4.82 41.14
N ASP A 382 -0.92 -5.54 40.20
CA ASP A 382 -0.72 -6.97 40.37
C ASP A 382 0.65 -7.37 39.86
N SER A 383 1.61 -7.22 40.75
CA SER A 383 2.93 -7.82 40.65
C SER A 383 2.89 -9.35 40.63
N ASP A 384 1.80 -9.96 41.05
CA ASP A 384 1.67 -11.40 41.20
C ASP A 384 1.78 -12.21 39.90
N ALA A 385 1.51 -11.64 38.78
CA ALA A 385 1.71 -12.32 37.49
C ALA A 385 3.19 -12.43 37.06
N LEU A 386 4.07 -11.68 37.70
CA LEU A 386 5.52 -11.68 37.42
C LEU A 386 6.28 -12.58 38.39
N LEU A 387 5.70 -12.93 39.52
CA LEU A 387 6.38 -13.61 40.62
C LEU A 387 6.54 -15.13 40.44
N ASP A 388 5.85 -15.73 39.47
CA ASP A 388 5.93 -17.18 39.23
C ASP A 388 7.08 -17.63 38.32
N GLY A 389 7.90 -16.69 37.84
CA GLY A 389 9.13 -16.98 37.04
C GLY A 389 8.85 -17.56 35.65
N THR A 390 7.61 -17.61 35.21
CA THR A 390 7.23 -18.17 33.87
C THR A 390 7.26 -17.15 32.74
N GLY A 391 7.59 -15.89 33.04
CA GLY A 391 7.57 -14.81 32.08
C GLY A 391 6.15 -14.43 31.65
N PRO A 392 5.97 -13.37 30.87
CA PRO A 392 4.66 -12.96 30.37
C PRO A 392 4.12 -14.02 29.41
N SER A 393 3.35 -14.96 29.98
CA SER A 393 2.61 -15.91 29.18
C SER A 393 1.39 -15.22 28.58
N TYR A 394 1.10 -15.50 27.32
CA TYR A 394 -0.19 -15.18 26.74
C TYR A 394 -1.29 -15.79 27.60
N ARG A 395 -2.12 -14.94 28.20
CA ARG A 395 -3.30 -15.36 28.92
C ARG A 395 -4.50 -14.57 28.43
N GLU A 396 -5.53 -15.28 28.06
CA GLU A 396 -6.81 -14.64 27.73
C GLU A 396 -7.39 -13.89 28.96
N ASP A 397 -6.99 -14.32 30.15
CA ASP A 397 -7.59 -13.95 31.43
C ASP A 397 -6.64 -13.35 32.47
N GLY A 398 -5.38 -13.08 32.16
CA GLY A 398 -4.41 -12.50 33.09
C GLY A 398 -4.47 -10.97 33.23
N PHE A 399 -3.78 -10.44 34.21
CA PHE A 399 -3.89 -9.15 34.88
C PHE A 399 -3.36 -7.91 34.14
N ASN A 400 -3.84 -6.70 34.51
CA ASN A 400 -3.36 -5.35 34.19
C ASN A 400 -3.00 -5.10 32.75
N ARG A 401 -4.00 -4.69 31.87
CA ARG A 401 -3.60 -4.79 30.52
C ARG A 401 -4.41 -4.04 29.50
N LEU A 402 -3.68 -3.58 28.55
CA LEU A 402 -4.23 -3.28 27.25
C LEU A 402 -4.35 -4.61 26.47
N ARG A 403 -5.58 -5.04 26.22
CA ARG A 403 -5.87 -6.23 25.40
C ARG A 403 -6.47 -5.82 24.08
N VAL A 404 -5.78 -6.11 22.99
CA VAL A 404 -6.14 -5.67 21.65
C VAL A 404 -6.57 -6.88 20.82
N PHE A 405 -7.86 -7.10 20.71
CA PHE A 405 -8.49 -8.01 19.72
C PHE A 405 -8.88 -7.26 18.44
N GLY A 406 -8.94 -5.94 18.48
CA GLY A 406 -9.20 -5.03 17.37
C GLY A 406 -7.93 -4.38 16.86
N THR A 407 -7.94 -3.07 16.72
CA THR A 407 -6.81 -2.30 16.18
C THR A 407 -6.28 -1.30 17.18
N LEU A 408 -4.98 -1.33 17.40
CA LEU A 408 -4.21 -0.27 18.07
C LEU A 408 -3.45 0.52 17.00
N MET A 409 -3.67 1.84 16.93
CA MET A 409 -3.12 2.66 15.85
C MET A 409 -2.42 3.92 16.40
N PRO A 410 -1.13 3.84 16.72
CA PRO A 410 -0.36 5.03 17.06
C PRO A 410 -0.32 6.03 15.89
N ARG A 411 -0.76 7.28 16.11
CA ARG A 411 -0.86 8.30 15.06
C ARG A 411 -0.70 9.71 15.64
N GLY A 412 0.01 10.58 14.92
CA GLY A 412 0.17 11.98 15.28
C GLY A 412 1.21 12.26 16.35
N GLY A 413 1.77 11.23 16.97
CA GLY A 413 2.77 11.26 18.03
C GLY A 413 2.94 9.89 18.66
N ASP A 414 3.73 9.78 19.69
CA ASP A 414 3.92 8.52 20.41
C ASP A 414 2.66 8.14 21.20
N LEU A 415 2.22 6.90 21.07
CA LEU A 415 1.28 6.27 21.97
C LEU A 415 2.10 5.52 23.03
N VAL A 416 2.13 6.08 24.24
CA VAL A 416 2.87 5.50 25.37
C VAL A 416 1.93 4.58 26.13
N THR A 417 2.39 3.37 26.40
CA THR A 417 1.65 2.40 27.21
C THR A 417 2.49 1.99 28.40
N HIS A 418 1.87 1.88 29.55
CA HIS A 418 2.51 1.41 30.77
C HIS A 418 1.97 0.05 31.13
N GLY A 419 2.86 -0.90 31.39
CA GLY A 419 2.52 -2.28 31.66
C GLY A 419 2.50 -3.18 30.41
N TYR A 420 1.75 -4.25 30.43
CA TYR A 420 1.66 -5.18 29.32
C TYR A 420 0.64 -4.76 28.27
N VAL A 421 1.08 -4.77 27.01
CA VAL A 421 0.26 -4.62 25.83
C VAL A 421 0.11 -5.97 25.16
N ASN A 422 -1.05 -6.58 25.29
CA ASN A 422 -1.32 -7.90 24.71
C ASN A 422 -2.06 -7.73 23.38
N ILE A 423 -1.38 -8.04 22.28
CA ILE A 423 -2.03 -8.16 20.97
C ILE A 423 -2.55 -9.58 20.86
N MET A 424 -3.86 -9.71 20.89
CA MET A 424 -4.58 -10.98 20.97
C MET A 424 -4.71 -11.62 19.59
N PRO A 425 -5.05 -12.91 19.47
CA PRO A 425 -5.30 -13.54 18.18
C PRO A 425 -6.32 -12.77 17.35
N GLY A 426 -5.97 -12.42 16.09
CA GLY A 426 -6.78 -11.57 15.23
C GLY A 426 -6.69 -10.08 15.51
N GLY A 427 -6.05 -9.69 16.62
CA GLY A 427 -5.76 -8.29 16.92
C GLY A 427 -4.58 -7.77 16.11
N GLN A 428 -4.50 -6.45 15.94
CA GLN A 428 -3.43 -5.84 15.15
C GLN A 428 -2.93 -4.53 15.75
N VAL A 429 -1.66 -4.23 15.47
CA VAL A 429 -1.10 -2.89 15.60
C VAL A 429 -0.92 -2.32 14.20
N LEU A 430 -1.54 -1.17 13.93
CA LEU A 430 -1.50 -0.51 12.63
C LEU A 430 -0.63 0.73 12.68
N PHE A 431 0.33 0.82 11.77
CA PHE A 431 1.21 1.98 11.65
C PHE A 431 1.07 2.66 10.29
N ASP A 432 0.96 3.98 10.29
CA ASP A 432 1.16 4.77 9.08
C ASP A 432 2.66 4.84 8.74
N VAL A 433 2.97 4.61 7.47
CA VAL A 433 4.32 4.68 6.92
C VAL A 433 4.33 5.72 5.82
N THR A 434 5.00 6.85 6.06
CA THR A 434 5.15 7.94 5.10
C THR A 434 6.61 8.15 4.73
N GLU A 435 6.84 8.75 3.59
CA GLU A 435 8.19 8.96 3.05
C GLU A 435 9.12 9.79 3.94
N THR A 436 8.57 10.62 4.83
CA THR A 436 9.36 11.49 5.71
C THR A 436 9.89 10.79 6.95
N GLY A 437 9.35 9.62 7.30
CA GLY A 437 9.82 8.84 8.47
C GLY A 437 9.72 9.56 9.82
N GLY A 438 9.15 10.75 9.86
CA GLY A 438 9.17 11.64 11.02
C GLY A 438 8.30 11.19 12.19
N THR A 439 8.55 11.78 13.36
CA THR A 439 7.85 11.50 14.63
C THR A 439 6.33 11.74 14.58
N GLY A 440 5.83 12.51 13.61
CA GLY A 440 4.39 12.68 13.37
C GLY A 440 3.62 11.43 12.94
N ASN A 441 4.31 10.36 12.60
CA ASN A 441 3.71 9.10 12.16
C ASN A 441 3.31 8.17 13.31
N GLY A 442 3.46 8.56 14.58
CA GLY A 442 3.07 7.79 15.75
C GLY A 442 3.87 6.48 15.90
N ARG A 443 4.45 6.20 17.06
CA ARG A 443 5.04 4.90 17.40
C ARG A 443 4.44 4.41 18.72
N LEU A 444 4.49 3.11 18.94
CA LEU A 444 4.12 2.50 20.19
C LEU A 444 5.34 2.48 21.10
N ARG A 445 5.27 3.16 22.23
CA ARG A 445 6.27 3.08 23.29
C ARG A 445 5.73 2.32 24.46
N VAL A 446 6.41 1.25 24.85
CA VAL A 446 6.03 0.44 26.01
C VAL A 446 6.95 0.81 27.17
N GLY A 447 6.39 1.50 28.14
CA GLY A 447 7.09 1.96 29.34
C GLY A 447 6.95 0.98 30.52
N SER A 448 7.58 1.33 31.64
CA SER A 448 7.42 0.61 32.91
C SER A 448 5.97 0.64 33.41
N PHE A 449 5.63 -0.24 34.34
CA PHE A 449 4.28 -0.33 34.95
C PHE A 449 3.83 0.97 35.62
N TYR A 450 4.79 1.76 36.15
CA TYR A 450 4.50 3.01 36.84
C TYR A 450 5.41 4.12 36.35
N ASP A 451 4.92 5.33 36.40
CA ASP A 451 5.74 6.51 36.25
C ASP A 451 6.79 6.50 37.40
N GLY A 452 8.03 6.06 37.09
CA GLY A 452 9.11 5.88 38.04
C GLY A 452 9.29 4.46 38.60
N GLY A 453 8.50 3.46 38.21
CA GLY A 453 8.67 2.07 38.61
C GLY A 453 9.87 1.38 37.96
N THR A 454 10.40 0.37 38.63
CA THR A 454 11.53 -0.44 38.18
C THR A 454 11.10 -1.66 37.34
N GLU A 455 9.81 -1.95 37.26
CA GLU A 455 9.28 -3.09 36.51
C GLU A 455 9.01 -2.69 35.07
N GLU A 456 9.57 -3.45 34.13
CA GLU A 456 9.46 -3.20 32.70
C GLU A 456 8.13 -3.74 32.17
N GLY A 457 7.33 -2.88 31.52
CA GLY A 457 6.21 -3.32 30.70
C GLY A 457 6.71 -3.99 29.42
N ALA A 458 5.83 -4.67 28.71
CA ALA A 458 6.20 -5.35 27.48
C ALA A 458 5.06 -5.41 26.46
N LEU A 459 5.43 -5.43 25.18
CA LEU A 459 4.55 -5.83 24.10
C LEU A 459 4.54 -7.37 24.02
N VAL A 460 3.39 -7.96 24.29
CA VAL A 460 3.15 -9.40 24.18
C VAL A 460 2.33 -9.68 22.92
N ILE A 461 2.86 -10.53 22.07
CA ILE A 461 2.27 -10.82 20.76
C ILE A 461 1.79 -12.26 20.75
N ALA A 462 0.47 -12.45 20.64
CA ALA A 462 -0.12 -13.77 20.54
C ALA A 462 0.08 -14.38 19.14
N GLN A 463 0.00 -15.70 19.07
CA GLN A 463 -0.07 -16.39 17.79
C GLN A 463 -1.32 -15.93 17.01
N GLY A 464 -1.14 -15.52 15.74
CA GLY A 464 -2.23 -14.97 14.92
C GLY A 464 -2.52 -13.49 15.16
N ALA A 465 -1.66 -12.78 15.91
CA ALA A 465 -1.66 -11.33 15.96
C ALA A 465 -0.96 -10.73 14.72
N HIS A 466 -1.38 -9.53 14.29
CA HIS A 466 -0.93 -8.93 13.05
C HIS A 466 -0.21 -7.60 13.28
N LEU A 467 0.84 -7.36 12.47
CA LEU A 467 1.38 -6.03 12.23
C LEU A 467 0.79 -5.52 10.93
N ALA A 468 0.05 -4.41 10.98
CA ALA A 468 -0.54 -3.77 9.81
C ALA A 468 0.21 -2.49 9.47
N LEU A 469 0.52 -2.31 8.19
CA LEU A 469 1.22 -1.16 7.66
C LEU A 469 0.37 -0.45 6.62
N ASN A 470 0.06 0.82 6.85
CA ASN A 470 -0.57 1.70 5.87
C ASN A 470 0.51 2.55 5.19
N VAL A 471 1.00 2.08 4.04
CA VAL A 471 2.13 2.70 3.34
C VAL A 471 1.61 3.74 2.36
N ALA A 472 1.88 5.01 2.63
CA ALA A 472 1.54 6.11 1.73
C ALA A 472 2.42 6.07 0.47
N GLN A 473 1.83 6.43 -0.67
CA GLN A 473 2.60 6.59 -1.89
C GLN A 473 3.59 7.76 -1.75
N GLY A 474 4.86 7.52 -2.09
CA GLY A 474 5.92 8.50 -1.99
C GLY A 474 7.28 7.90 -2.31
N PHE A 475 8.34 8.68 -2.19
CA PHE A 475 9.70 8.21 -2.43
C PHE A 475 10.37 7.81 -1.10
N TYR A 476 10.74 6.53 -0.98
CA TYR A 476 11.45 5.95 0.16
C TYR A 476 12.91 5.70 -0.20
N ALA A 477 13.80 6.46 0.42
CA ALA A 477 15.24 6.34 0.18
C ALA A 477 15.85 5.10 0.87
N SER A 478 17.04 4.68 0.47
CA SER A 478 17.77 3.57 1.10
C SER A 478 18.13 3.81 2.57
N ALA A 479 18.29 5.08 2.96
CA ALA A 479 18.51 5.48 4.35
C ALA A 479 17.22 5.57 5.18
N TYR A 480 16.07 5.26 4.60
CA TYR A 480 14.80 5.33 5.32
C TYR A 480 14.76 4.34 6.47
N ARG A 481 14.45 4.86 7.65
CA ARG A 481 14.16 4.08 8.86
C ARG A 481 12.90 4.62 9.52
N ARG A 482 12.05 3.72 9.97
CA ARG A 482 10.83 4.00 10.70
C ARG A 482 10.75 3.13 11.93
N ASP A 483 10.94 3.71 13.11
CA ASP A 483 10.73 3.01 14.36
C ASP A 483 9.22 2.86 14.61
N LEU A 484 8.77 1.64 14.84
CA LEU A 484 7.38 1.27 15.04
C LEU A 484 7.08 1.04 16.52
N VAL A 485 7.92 0.25 17.18
CA VAL A 485 7.80 -0.10 18.60
C VAL A 485 9.11 0.19 19.30
N GLU A 486 9.04 0.80 20.47
CA GLU A 486 10.14 0.99 21.41
C GLU A 486 9.74 0.36 22.75
N GLY A 487 10.56 -0.55 23.26
CA GLY A 487 10.35 -1.29 24.50
C GLY A 487 10.43 -2.80 24.31
N PRO A 488 10.40 -3.57 25.42
CA PRO A 488 10.52 -5.02 25.39
C PRO A 488 9.42 -5.70 24.57
N ILE A 489 9.81 -6.72 23.78
CA ILE A 489 8.90 -7.52 22.96
C ILE A 489 9.09 -8.99 23.30
N TYR A 490 8.00 -9.66 23.68
CA TYR A 490 8.01 -11.08 24.01
C TYR A 490 7.28 -11.91 22.95
N GLN A 491 7.64 -13.19 22.84
CA GLN A 491 7.07 -14.20 21.94
C GLN A 491 7.40 -14.02 20.45
N GLY A 492 8.60 -13.61 20.12
CA GLY A 492 9.17 -13.73 18.79
C GLY A 492 8.67 -12.76 17.71
N GLY A 493 7.72 -11.91 18.01
CA GLY A 493 7.25 -10.87 17.09
C GLY A 493 5.93 -11.22 16.36
N PHE A 494 5.57 -10.35 15.44
CA PHE A 494 4.36 -10.49 14.64
C PHE A 494 4.52 -11.61 13.60
N GLN A 495 3.51 -12.44 13.46
CA GLN A 495 3.52 -13.55 12.50
C GLN A 495 3.19 -13.09 11.09
N ASP A 496 2.31 -12.09 10.95
CA ASP A 496 1.85 -11.60 9.66
C ASP A 496 1.91 -10.08 9.58
N VAL A 497 2.31 -9.57 8.40
CA VAL A 497 2.17 -8.15 8.07
C VAL A 497 1.04 -7.98 7.08
N VAL A 498 -0.02 -7.32 7.51
CA VAL A 498 -1.21 -7.05 6.70
C VAL A 498 -1.17 -5.63 6.18
N ARG A 499 -1.43 -5.45 4.89
CA ARG A 499 -1.61 -4.14 4.28
C ARG A 499 -3.09 -3.76 4.30
N LEU A 500 -3.39 -2.57 4.81
CA LEU A 500 -4.72 -1.98 4.68
C LEU A 500 -4.90 -1.31 3.31
N GLY A 501 -6.01 -1.57 2.65
CA GLY A 501 -6.42 -0.92 1.41
C GLY A 501 -6.47 -1.80 0.15
N ASP A 502 -5.78 -2.94 0.13
CA ASP A 502 -5.94 -3.93 -0.94
C ASP A 502 -6.60 -5.18 -0.34
N ALA A 503 -7.88 -5.37 -0.61
CA ALA A 503 -8.61 -6.57 -0.19
C ALA A 503 -7.87 -7.82 -0.69
N GLY A 504 -7.32 -8.61 0.25
CA GLY A 504 -6.78 -9.93 -0.03
C GLY A 504 -5.26 -10.08 0.04
N TYR A 505 -4.50 -9.07 0.47
CA TYR A 505 -3.05 -9.22 0.60
C TYR A 505 -2.63 -9.40 2.06
N SER A 506 -2.39 -10.64 2.47
CA SER A 506 -1.66 -10.99 3.69
C SER A 506 -0.37 -11.70 3.31
N ALA A 507 0.77 -11.17 3.73
CA ALA A 507 2.04 -11.87 3.65
C ALA A 507 2.46 -12.24 5.08
N SER A 508 2.65 -13.51 5.32
CA SER A 508 3.29 -14.00 6.54
C SER A 508 4.73 -13.51 6.56
N ILE A 509 5.11 -12.72 7.56
CA ILE A 509 6.47 -12.22 7.71
C ILE A 509 7.04 -12.70 9.03
N THR A 510 7.93 -13.66 8.96
CA THR A 510 8.90 -13.93 10.01
C THR A 510 9.96 -12.83 10.04
N ALA A 511 10.49 -12.50 11.21
CA ALA A 511 11.58 -11.52 11.33
C ALA A 511 12.71 -11.87 10.34
N GLY A 512 12.99 -10.96 9.40
CA GLY A 512 13.97 -11.16 8.31
C GLY A 512 13.37 -11.28 6.91
N GLU A 513 12.05 -11.38 6.75
CA GLU A 513 11.41 -11.39 5.45
C GLU A 513 11.14 -9.99 4.88
N VAL A 514 10.94 -9.94 3.57
CA VAL A 514 10.80 -8.69 2.79
C VAL A 514 9.33 -8.39 2.55
N PHE A 515 8.82 -7.33 3.15
CA PHE A 515 7.48 -6.81 2.89
C PHE A 515 7.46 -5.91 1.65
N ARG A 516 6.47 -6.09 0.77
CA ARG A 516 6.22 -5.21 -0.38
C ARG A 516 4.87 -4.50 -0.24
N PRO A 517 4.84 -3.16 -0.45
CA PRO A 517 3.57 -2.40 -0.34
C PRO A 517 2.53 -2.83 -1.39
N ARG A 518 2.96 -3.31 -2.55
CA ARG A 518 2.12 -3.92 -3.59
C ARG A 518 2.73 -5.22 -4.05
N HIS A 519 1.89 -6.11 -4.56
CA HIS A 519 2.39 -7.34 -5.17
C HIS A 519 3.37 -6.98 -6.28
N ASN A 520 4.54 -7.62 -6.25
CA ASN A 520 5.60 -7.40 -7.23
C ASN A 520 6.11 -5.94 -7.36
N SER A 521 5.85 -5.07 -6.35
CA SER A 521 6.35 -3.68 -6.38
C SER A 521 7.88 -3.63 -6.30
N LEU A 522 8.46 -2.55 -6.81
CA LEU A 522 9.90 -2.32 -6.74
C LEU A 522 10.34 -2.09 -5.29
N LEU A 523 9.63 -1.22 -4.57
CA LEU A 523 9.83 -0.94 -3.16
C LEU A 523 9.58 -2.17 -2.31
N SER A 524 10.46 -2.40 -1.37
CA SER A 524 10.26 -3.36 -0.29
C SER A 524 10.76 -2.81 1.04
N PHE A 525 10.22 -3.33 2.14
CA PHE A 525 10.67 -3.02 3.49
C PHE A 525 11.18 -4.28 4.16
N ASN A 526 12.26 -4.12 4.92
CA ASN A 526 12.71 -5.13 5.87
C ASN A 526 12.20 -4.76 7.25
N VAL A 527 11.51 -5.69 7.90
CA VAL A 527 11.11 -5.59 9.30
C VAL A 527 12.27 -6.08 10.16
N LYS A 528 12.76 -5.24 11.03
CA LYS A 528 13.83 -5.54 11.97
C LYS A 528 13.27 -5.56 13.40
N GLN A 529 13.59 -6.61 14.15
CA GLN A 529 13.20 -6.77 15.54
C GLN A 529 14.41 -7.08 16.40
N THR A 530 14.43 -6.48 17.59
CA THR A 530 15.31 -6.84 18.71
C THR A 530 14.46 -7.12 19.94
N ALA A 531 15.12 -7.42 21.08
CA ALA A 531 14.41 -7.52 22.35
C ALA A 531 13.68 -6.22 22.73
N ASP A 532 14.22 -5.07 22.32
CA ASP A 532 13.79 -3.74 22.79
C ASP A 532 13.14 -2.88 21.71
N GLY A 533 12.79 -3.45 20.55
CA GLY A 533 12.17 -2.64 19.53
C GLY A 533 11.90 -3.31 18.18
N LEU A 534 11.07 -2.62 17.39
CA LEU A 534 10.66 -3.02 16.06
C LEU A 534 10.74 -1.82 15.13
N TRP A 535 11.42 -1.97 13.97
CA TRP A 535 11.51 -0.90 12.99
C TRP A 535 11.54 -1.42 11.55
N LEU A 536 11.24 -0.52 10.61
CA LEU A 536 11.32 -0.75 9.18
C LEU A 536 12.55 -0.07 8.59
N THR A 537 13.16 -0.72 7.60
CA THR A 537 14.11 -0.12 6.68
C THR A 537 13.63 -0.33 5.25
N ALA A 538 13.73 0.71 4.39
CA ALA A 538 13.31 0.59 3.01
C ALA A 538 14.44 0.05 2.12
N ASN A 539 14.05 -0.77 1.14
CA ASN A 539 14.86 -1.08 -0.03
C ASN A 539 14.17 -0.47 -1.25
N PRO A 540 14.71 0.61 -1.82
CA PRO A 540 14.14 1.30 -2.99
C PRO A 540 13.99 0.42 -4.24
N GLY A 541 14.81 -0.62 -4.38
CA GLY A 541 14.77 -1.59 -5.47
C GLY A 541 15.41 -1.15 -6.79
N PHE A 542 15.99 0.06 -6.88
CA PHE A 542 16.62 0.57 -8.10
C PHE A 542 17.97 -0.07 -8.44
N ASP A 543 18.48 -0.96 -7.58
CA ASP A 543 19.64 -1.81 -7.82
C ASP A 543 19.40 -2.91 -8.87
N GLN A 544 18.15 -3.17 -9.24
CA GLN A 544 17.76 -4.17 -10.24
C GLN A 544 17.88 -3.61 -11.66
N LEU A 545 19.11 -3.37 -12.11
CA LEU A 545 19.42 -2.69 -13.37
C LEU A 545 18.83 -3.38 -14.61
N GLY A 546 18.76 -4.71 -14.60
CA GLY A 546 18.23 -5.52 -15.72
C GLY A 546 16.75 -5.26 -16.01
N LEU A 547 15.97 -4.82 -15.01
CA LEU A 547 14.57 -4.49 -15.17
C LEU A 547 14.36 -3.31 -16.15
N PHE A 548 15.26 -2.34 -16.12
CA PHE A 548 15.22 -1.13 -16.94
C PHE A 548 15.92 -1.29 -18.29
N ALA A 549 16.70 -2.36 -18.48
CA ALA A 549 17.42 -2.64 -19.70
C ALA A 549 16.52 -3.26 -20.79
N ASN A 550 15.57 -4.10 -20.40
CA ASN A 550 14.62 -4.81 -21.29
C ASN A 550 15.29 -5.40 -22.54
N GLY A 551 16.40 -6.13 -22.35
CA GLY A 551 17.11 -6.76 -23.47
C GLY A 551 18.01 -5.82 -24.32
N THR A 552 17.98 -4.52 -24.09
CA THR A 552 18.91 -3.58 -24.72
C THR A 552 20.26 -3.61 -24.01
N SER A 553 21.33 -3.19 -24.68
CA SER A 553 22.70 -3.14 -24.12
C SER A 553 22.89 -2.10 -23.01
N GLY A 554 21.79 -1.49 -22.52
CA GLY A 554 21.87 -0.32 -21.67
C GLY A 554 21.21 -0.50 -20.31
N ASP A 555 21.96 -0.89 -19.29
CA ASP A 555 21.64 -0.68 -17.88
C ASP A 555 21.74 0.82 -17.47
N GLY A 556 21.93 1.70 -18.44
CA GLY A 556 22.14 3.14 -18.23
C GLY A 556 20.96 3.83 -17.53
N LEU A 557 19.72 3.54 -17.94
CA LEU A 557 18.53 4.06 -17.26
C LEU A 557 18.45 3.57 -15.81
N GLY A 558 18.69 2.28 -15.57
CA GLY A 558 18.70 1.72 -14.20
C GLY A 558 19.76 2.40 -13.34
N ARG A 559 20.98 2.59 -13.85
CA ARG A 559 22.04 3.32 -13.15
C ARG A 559 21.68 4.78 -12.88
N ALA A 560 21.06 5.46 -13.82
CA ALA A 560 20.59 6.83 -13.64
C ALA A 560 19.55 6.93 -12.52
N LEU A 561 18.56 6.02 -12.51
CA LEU A 561 17.54 5.96 -11.47
C LEU A 561 18.12 5.57 -10.10
N ALA A 562 19.03 4.61 -10.04
CA ALA A 562 19.74 4.23 -8.81
C ALA A 562 20.52 5.44 -8.25
N THR A 563 21.28 6.14 -9.12
CA THR A 563 22.03 7.34 -8.71
C THR A 563 21.09 8.45 -8.24
N ALA A 564 19.97 8.68 -8.92
CA ALA A 564 18.96 9.66 -8.50
C ALA A 564 18.35 9.29 -7.14
N SER A 565 18.08 8.01 -6.92
CA SER A 565 17.55 7.49 -5.64
C SER A 565 18.55 7.71 -4.50
N ASP A 566 19.83 7.38 -4.71
CA ASP A 566 20.88 7.55 -3.70
C ASP A 566 21.14 9.02 -3.36
N ARG A 567 21.05 9.89 -4.37
CA ARG A 567 21.17 11.35 -4.19
C ARG A 567 19.89 11.98 -3.61
N GLN A 568 18.80 11.23 -3.54
CA GLN A 568 17.47 11.75 -3.18
C GLN A 568 17.06 12.95 -4.03
N ASP A 569 17.23 12.82 -5.35
CA ASP A 569 17.04 13.92 -6.29
C ASP A 569 15.63 14.48 -6.22
N LYS A 570 15.53 15.78 -5.85
CA LYS A 570 14.24 16.45 -5.63
C LYS A 570 13.43 16.59 -6.92
N GLY A 571 14.10 16.77 -8.06
CA GLY A 571 13.46 16.89 -9.37
C GLY A 571 12.83 15.57 -9.83
N LEU A 572 13.40 14.45 -9.43
CA LEU A 572 12.94 13.12 -9.81
C LEU A 572 12.09 12.42 -8.73
N ARG A 573 11.84 13.07 -7.58
CA ARG A 573 11.13 12.45 -6.45
C ARG A 573 9.78 11.84 -6.83
N SER A 574 8.99 12.53 -7.64
CA SER A 574 7.68 12.02 -8.11
C SER A 574 7.83 10.81 -9.04
N LEU A 575 8.84 10.83 -9.93
CA LEU A 575 9.14 9.69 -10.79
C LEU A 575 9.59 8.48 -9.97
N LEU A 576 10.57 8.68 -9.07
CA LEU A 576 11.10 7.62 -8.22
C LEU A 576 10.01 7.02 -7.34
N GLY A 577 9.18 7.86 -6.72
CA GLY A 577 8.05 7.41 -5.91
C GLY A 577 7.03 6.62 -6.71
N ALA A 578 6.67 7.07 -7.91
CA ALA A 578 5.75 6.33 -8.78
C ALA A 578 6.31 4.96 -9.19
N LEU A 579 7.58 4.89 -9.56
CA LEU A 579 8.25 3.64 -9.92
C LEU A 579 8.36 2.66 -8.75
N GLN A 580 8.58 3.14 -7.53
CA GLN A 580 8.67 2.30 -6.34
C GLN A 580 7.39 1.51 -6.07
N PHE A 581 6.22 2.08 -6.36
CA PHE A 581 4.92 1.44 -6.17
C PHE A 581 4.41 0.72 -7.43
N ALA A 582 5.08 0.84 -8.54
CA ALA A 582 4.71 0.17 -9.78
C ALA A 582 5.08 -1.32 -9.76
N ASP A 583 4.28 -2.11 -10.47
CA ASP A 583 4.59 -3.51 -10.75
C ASP A 583 5.84 -3.61 -11.64
N ARG A 584 6.75 -4.52 -11.31
CA ARG A 584 8.00 -4.74 -12.06
C ARG A 584 7.76 -5.13 -13.52
N ASP A 585 6.73 -5.91 -13.79
CA ASP A 585 6.41 -6.32 -15.15
C ASP A 585 5.94 -5.13 -15.99
N VAL A 586 5.19 -4.22 -15.38
CA VAL A 586 4.78 -2.95 -16.01
C VAL A 586 6.00 -2.05 -16.24
N ILE A 587 6.92 -1.95 -15.27
CA ILE A 587 8.15 -1.18 -15.44
C ILE A 587 8.96 -1.73 -16.61
N ALA A 588 9.13 -3.06 -16.69
CA ALA A 588 9.85 -3.71 -17.78
C ALA A 588 9.21 -3.42 -19.16
N GLN A 589 7.87 -3.50 -19.24
CA GLN A 589 7.13 -3.14 -20.45
C GLN A 589 7.30 -1.68 -20.84
N GLN A 590 7.37 -0.78 -19.87
CA GLN A 590 7.49 0.65 -20.11
C GLN A 590 8.96 1.14 -20.16
N ALA A 591 9.94 0.24 -20.07
CA ALA A 591 11.37 0.60 -20.06
C ALA A 591 11.76 1.38 -21.32
N GLY A 592 11.26 1.00 -22.49
CA GLY A 592 11.48 1.72 -23.75
C GLY A 592 10.87 3.12 -23.74
N ALA A 593 9.67 3.26 -23.19
CA ALA A 593 9.02 4.55 -23.00
C ALA A 593 9.83 5.42 -22.02
N LEU A 594 10.27 4.87 -20.89
CA LEU A 594 11.10 5.58 -19.91
C LEU A 594 12.43 6.06 -20.52
N ARG A 595 13.05 5.28 -21.43
CA ARG A 595 14.27 5.67 -22.13
C ARG A 595 14.02 6.68 -23.26
N GLY A 596 12.82 6.71 -23.83
CA GLY A 596 12.48 7.52 -25.01
C GLY A 596 12.92 6.89 -26.34
N ASP A 597 12.97 5.56 -26.44
CA ASP A 597 13.40 4.81 -27.63
C ASP A 597 12.60 5.17 -28.88
N ALA A 598 11.31 5.52 -28.74
CA ALA A 598 10.45 5.93 -29.84
C ALA A 598 10.94 7.22 -30.55
N HIS A 599 11.64 8.11 -29.85
CA HIS A 599 12.28 9.27 -30.50
C HIS A 599 13.43 8.85 -31.43
N ALA A 600 14.17 7.80 -31.05
CA ALA A 600 15.21 7.25 -31.91
C ALA A 600 14.59 6.53 -33.13
N SER A 601 13.50 5.78 -32.93
CA SER A 601 12.76 5.13 -34.02
C SER A 601 12.17 6.14 -35.01
N LEU A 602 11.72 7.30 -34.53
CA LEU A 602 11.22 8.38 -35.38
C LEU A 602 12.30 8.92 -36.32
N ARG A 603 13.57 8.98 -35.87
CA ARG A 603 14.71 9.36 -36.73
C ARG A 603 14.94 8.42 -37.92
N LEU A 604 14.71 7.11 -37.73
CA LEU A 604 14.72 6.18 -38.85
C LEU A 604 13.56 6.43 -39.81
N ALA A 605 12.39 6.78 -39.29
CA ALA A 605 11.23 7.13 -40.10
C ALA A 605 11.44 8.42 -40.90
N ASP A 606 12.25 9.39 -40.38
CA ASP A 606 12.62 10.59 -41.11
C ASP A 606 13.37 10.23 -42.44
N THR A 607 14.24 9.23 -42.41
CA THR A 607 14.94 8.76 -43.63
C THR A 607 13.97 8.16 -44.65
N ALA A 608 12.88 7.50 -44.18
CA ALA A 608 11.85 6.97 -45.05
C ALA A 608 10.98 8.09 -45.67
N LEU A 609 10.72 9.17 -44.91
CA LEU A 609 10.02 10.35 -45.44
C LEU A 609 10.88 11.04 -46.55
N VAL A 610 12.14 11.32 -46.28
CA VAL A 610 13.06 11.91 -47.24
C VAL A 610 13.21 11.03 -48.48
N GLY A 611 13.35 9.70 -48.28
CA GLY A 611 13.40 8.72 -49.36
C GLY A 611 12.11 8.68 -50.21
N SER A 612 10.96 8.83 -49.58
CA SER A 612 9.66 8.88 -50.29
C SER A 612 9.56 10.09 -51.23
N ILE A 613 10.01 11.26 -50.77
CA ILE A 613 10.03 12.48 -51.59
C ILE A 613 11.04 12.30 -52.77
N GLY A 614 12.21 11.77 -52.49
CA GLY A 614 13.24 11.46 -53.52
C GLY A 614 12.72 10.47 -54.57
N ASN A 615 11.98 9.44 -54.15
CA ASN A 615 11.36 8.47 -55.06
C ASN A 615 10.38 9.10 -56.06
N VAL A 616 9.61 10.14 -55.66
CA VAL A 616 8.69 10.84 -56.55
C VAL A 616 9.45 11.52 -57.72
N VAL A 617 10.59 12.16 -57.39
CA VAL A 617 11.43 12.80 -58.42
C VAL A 617 12.04 11.76 -59.34
N GLN A 618 12.54 10.64 -58.78
CA GLN A 618 13.10 9.53 -59.57
C GLN A 618 12.06 8.90 -60.47
N GLN A 619 10.78 8.75 -60.02
CA GLN A 619 9.70 8.24 -60.88
C GLN A 619 9.31 9.25 -61.97
N HIS A 620 9.41 10.55 -61.73
CA HIS A 620 9.23 11.58 -62.73
C HIS A 620 10.32 11.46 -63.82
N GLN A 621 11.59 11.39 -63.42
CA GLN A 621 12.75 11.20 -64.35
C GLN A 621 12.59 9.90 -65.15
N SER A 622 12.16 8.81 -64.54
CA SER A 622 11.89 7.55 -65.21
C SER A 622 10.73 7.62 -66.22
N ALA A 623 9.70 8.34 -65.89
CA ALA A 623 8.57 8.52 -66.77
C ALA A 623 8.89 9.38 -68.00
N MET A 624 9.70 10.40 -67.84
CA MET A 624 10.19 11.21 -68.97
C MET A 624 11.01 10.36 -69.96
N ARG A 625 11.90 9.52 -69.48
CA ARG A 625 12.74 8.62 -70.30
C ARG A 625 11.97 7.54 -71.04
N SER A 626 10.83 7.09 -70.49
CA SER A 626 9.98 6.05 -71.07
C SER A 626 8.95 6.60 -72.07
N GLY A 627 9.01 7.87 -72.46
CA GLY A 627 8.11 8.51 -73.45
C GLY A 627 6.87 9.15 -72.85
N GLY A 628 6.87 9.39 -71.55
CA GLY A 628 5.86 10.21 -70.90
C GLY A 628 6.36 11.63 -70.75
N ASP A 629 6.12 12.51 -71.73
CA ASP A 629 6.36 13.95 -71.58
C ASP A 629 5.34 14.50 -70.59
N ALA A 630 5.80 15.02 -69.49
CA ALA A 630 4.98 15.50 -68.40
C ALA A 630 4.65 16.98 -68.49
N ASP A 631 3.35 17.37 -68.49
CA ASP A 631 2.96 18.77 -68.45
C ASP A 631 1.59 18.95 -67.74
N GLY A 632 1.48 19.83 -66.79
CA GLY A 632 0.62 19.85 -65.69
C GLY A 632 -0.63 20.66 -65.53
N LEU A 633 -1.50 20.32 -64.61
CA LEU A 633 -2.60 21.18 -64.04
C LEU A 633 -2.62 20.99 -62.51
N ALA A 634 -1.93 21.88 -61.84
CA ALA A 634 -1.79 21.81 -60.34
C ALA A 634 -3.09 21.94 -59.55
N SER A 635 -4.14 22.56 -60.12
CA SER A 635 -5.37 22.86 -59.38
C SER A 635 -6.31 21.66 -59.19
N GLN A 636 -6.33 20.68 -60.08
CA GLN A 636 -7.18 19.49 -59.94
C GLN A 636 -6.59 18.40 -59.06
N VAL A 637 -5.29 18.33 -58.95
CA VAL A 637 -4.60 17.38 -58.05
C VAL A 637 -4.77 17.78 -56.59
N ALA A 638 -4.75 19.06 -56.28
CA ALA A 638 -5.01 19.55 -54.93
C ALA A 638 -6.39 19.15 -54.37
N GLN A 639 -7.41 19.11 -55.23
CA GLN A 639 -8.77 18.69 -54.83
C GLN A 639 -8.90 17.17 -54.64
N SER A 640 -8.18 16.35 -55.36
CA SER A 640 -8.25 14.89 -55.23
C SER A 640 -7.54 14.35 -53.97
N VAL A 641 -6.50 15.05 -53.49
CA VAL A 641 -5.76 14.68 -52.29
C VAL A 641 -6.49 15.12 -51.00
N SER A 642 -7.30 16.20 -51.06
CA SER A 642 -8.05 16.70 -49.90
C SER A 642 -9.28 15.83 -49.52
N SER A 643 -9.67 14.87 -50.36
CA SER A 643 -10.85 14.02 -50.14
C SER A 643 -10.57 12.65 -49.48
N GLN A 644 -9.32 12.34 -49.09
CA GLN A 644 -9.04 11.07 -48.43
C GLN A 644 -9.30 11.16 -46.91
N PRO A 645 -10.11 10.24 -46.30
CA PRO A 645 -10.36 10.23 -44.88
C PRO A 645 -9.10 9.81 -44.15
N GLY A 646 -8.52 10.69 -43.33
CA GLY A 646 -7.36 10.42 -42.48
C GLY A 646 -6.28 11.48 -42.51
N MET A 647 -6.19 12.34 -43.51
CA MET A 647 -5.27 13.46 -43.51
C MET A 647 -5.89 14.67 -42.81
N ARG A 648 -5.53 14.90 -41.57
CA ARG A 648 -5.88 16.13 -40.85
C ARG A 648 -5.08 17.30 -41.43
N HIS A 649 -5.77 18.24 -42.01
CA HIS A 649 -5.36 19.42 -42.73
C HIS A 649 -4.22 20.19 -42.06
N GLY A 650 -3.06 20.21 -42.69
CA GLY A 650 -2.08 21.23 -42.45
C GLY A 650 -2.42 22.48 -43.25
N SER A 651 -2.58 23.61 -42.61
CA SER A 651 -2.82 24.91 -43.26
C SER A 651 -1.72 25.32 -44.27
N LEU A 652 -0.54 24.70 -44.16
CA LEU A 652 0.62 24.89 -45.02
C LEU A 652 0.37 24.32 -46.43
N PHE A 653 -0.33 23.17 -46.53
CA PHE A 653 -0.64 22.52 -47.81
C PHE A 653 -1.52 23.40 -48.69
N ASN A 654 -2.56 23.97 -48.07
CA ASN A 654 -3.47 24.88 -48.79
C ASN A 654 -2.80 26.21 -49.18
N GLN A 655 -1.86 26.72 -48.36
CA GLN A 655 -1.14 27.96 -48.67
C GLN A 655 -0.10 27.75 -49.80
N LEU A 656 0.62 26.61 -49.77
CA LEU A 656 1.58 26.32 -50.84
C LEU A 656 0.91 26.08 -52.17
N ALA A 657 -0.22 25.35 -52.19
CA ALA A 657 -1.01 25.11 -53.39
C ALA A 657 -1.57 26.42 -53.97
N MET A 658 -2.04 27.36 -53.10
CA MET A 658 -2.58 28.66 -53.54
C MET A 658 -1.49 29.62 -54.06
N HIS A 659 -0.30 29.62 -53.48
CA HIS A 659 0.79 30.48 -53.96
C HIS A 659 1.49 29.98 -55.23
N LEU A 660 1.46 28.66 -55.49
CA LEU A 660 2.04 28.07 -56.68
C LEU A 660 1.11 28.13 -57.92
N VAL A 661 -0.18 28.44 -57.70
CA VAL A 661 -1.23 28.45 -58.73
C VAL A 661 -1.61 29.88 -59.19
N GLU A 662 -1.07 30.95 -58.56
CA GLU A 662 -1.24 32.27 -59.13
C GLU A 662 -0.51 32.35 -60.51
N PRO A 663 -1.22 32.53 -61.61
CA PRO A 663 -0.59 32.67 -62.87
C PRO A 663 0.24 33.97 -62.85
N ALA A 664 1.52 33.84 -63.07
CA ALA A 664 2.32 34.99 -63.38
C ALA A 664 1.78 35.56 -64.73
N SER A 665 0.81 36.48 -64.57
CA SER A 665 0.36 37.31 -65.71
C SER A 665 1.45 38.32 -66.04
N GLY A 666 2.51 37.80 -66.63
CA GLY A 666 3.57 38.55 -67.19
C GLY A 666 3.76 38.06 -68.63
N SER A 667 3.12 38.68 -69.62
CA SER A 667 3.39 38.50 -71.05
C SER A 667 4.87 38.83 -71.32
N VAL A 668 5.70 37.78 -71.49
CA VAL A 668 6.94 37.97 -72.20
C VAL A 668 6.72 37.44 -73.62
N ALA A 669 6.30 38.35 -74.48
CA ALA A 669 6.48 38.21 -75.90
C ALA A 669 7.99 38.39 -76.19
N GLY A 670 8.70 37.31 -76.43
CA GLY A 670 10.10 37.29 -76.82
C GLY A 670 10.32 36.22 -77.87
N SER A 671 10.48 36.67 -79.07
CA SER A 671 10.78 36.01 -80.32
C SER A 671 11.74 34.88 -80.28
N GLY A 672 11.37 33.75 -80.88
CA GLY A 672 12.26 32.89 -81.67
C GLY A 672 13.41 32.19 -80.88
N ASP A 673 13.15 31.02 -80.32
CA ASP A 673 14.15 29.94 -80.33
C ASP A 673 13.43 28.59 -80.47
N ALA A 674 13.51 28.01 -81.64
CA ALA A 674 12.99 26.69 -81.97
C ALA A 674 13.85 25.66 -81.23
N GLY A 675 13.28 25.00 -80.22
CA GLY A 675 13.90 23.78 -79.63
C GLY A 675 13.92 23.62 -78.18
N ARG A 676 13.49 24.55 -77.32
CA ARG A 676 13.46 24.33 -75.89
C ARG A 676 12.04 23.95 -75.38
N SER A 677 11.82 22.68 -75.03
CA SER A 677 10.55 22.29 -74.35
C SER A 677 10.70 22.49 -72.86
N HIS A 678 9.84 23.33 -72.32
CA HIS A 678 9.69 23.54 -70.87
C HIS A 678 8.51 22.75 -70.37
N GLY A 679 8.65 22.12 -69.19
CA GLY A 679 7.54 21.36 -68.56
C GLY A 679 7.35 21.76 -67.12
N ILE A 680 6.10 21.68 -66.65
CA ILE A 680 5.73 21.76 -65.22
C ILE A 680 4.98 20.47 -64.88
N TRP A 681 5.29 19.91 -63.76
CA TRP A 681 4.69 18.67 -63.31
C TRP A 681 4.32 18.71 -61.85
N ALA A 682 3.31 17.91 -61.45
CA ALA A 682 2.90 17.70 -60.05
C ALA A 682 2.60 16.23 -59.82
N ARG A 683 3.02 15.72 -58.68
CA ARG A 683 2.74 14.36 -58.21
C ARG A 683 2.38 14.31 -56.76
N GLY A 684 1.21 13.74 -56.45
CA GLY A 684 0.80 13.32 -55.12
C GLY A 684 1.31 11.92 -54.82
N PHE A 685 1.63 11.69 -53.56
CA PHE A 685 2.05 10.37 -53.08
C PHE A 685 1.53 10.08 -51.71
N ALA A 686 1.33 8.80 -51.43
CA ALA A 686 1.03 8.29 -50.08
C ALA A 686 1.73 6.97 -49.87
N SER A 687 2.29 6.76 -48.69
CA SER A 687 2.92 5.50 -48.31
C SER A 687 2.65 5.14 -46.88
N HIS A 688 2.65 3.83 -46.60
CA HIS A 688 2.56 3.28 -45.28
C HIS A 688 3.72 2.33 -45.05
N GLY A 689 4.35 2.43 -43.89
CA GLY A 689 5.45 1.57 -43.50
C GLY A 689 5.46 1.25 -42.01
N ARG A 690 6.28 0.29 -41.67
CA ARG A 690 6.53 -0.08 -40.26
C ARG A 690 7.98 -0.49 -40.04
N LEU A 691 8.43 -0.20 -38.85
CA LEU A 691 9.64 -0.75 -38.26
C LEU A 691 9.19 -1.86 -37.32
N ASP A 692 9.72 -3.04 -37.44
CA ASP A 692 9.37 -4.16 -36.57
C ASP A 692 10.05 -3.97 -35.20
N ALA A 693 9.45 -4.55 -34.13
CA ALA A 693 10.06 -4.52 -32.79
C ALA A 693 11.36 -5.37 -32.80
N ASP A 694 12.39 -4.86 -32.16
CA ASP A 694 13.67 -5.56 -32.05
C ASP A 694 14.42 -5.17 -30.77
N GLY A 695 15.09 -6.14 -30.11
CA GLY A 695 15.98 -5.92 -28.97
C GLY A 695 15.35 -5.16 -27.80
N GLY A 696 14.05 -5.36 -27.54
CA GLY A 696 13.32 -4.65 -26.49
C GLY A 696 12.90 -3.22 -26.85
N VAL A 697 13.13 -2.81 -28.10
CA VAL A 697 12.60 -1.55 -28.66
C VAL A 697 11.29 -1.84 -29.39
N ALA A 698 10.27 -1.07 -29.11
CA ALA A 698 8.95 -1.22 -29.70
C ALA A 698 8.95 -0.94 -31.21
N GLY A 699 8.09 -1.62 -31.95
CA GLY A 699 7.84 -1.31 -33.36
C GLY A 699 7.23 0.08 -33.54
N LEU A 700 7.45 0.68 -34.73
CA LEU A 700 6.89 1.97 -35.11
C LEU A 700 6.22 1.87 -36.47
N SER A 701 4.95 2.23 -36.57
CA SER A 701 4.24 2.40 -37.84
C SER A 701 4.24 3.86 -38.27
N HIS A 702 4.33 4.11 -39.58
CA HIS A 702 4.25 5.47 -40.13
C HIS A 702 3.40 5.51 -41.37
N THR A 703 2.72 6.62 -41.57
CA THR A 703 2.00 6.93 -42.80
C THR A 703 2.46 8.29 -43.31
N ILE A 704 2.90 8.32 -44.55
CA ILE A 704 3.44 9.52 -45.21
C ILE A 704 2.49 9.91 -46.36
N GLY A 705 2.22 11.19 -46.50
CA GLY A 705 1.49 11.73 -47.63
C GLY A 705 2.04 13.09 -48.03
N GLY A 706 2.02 13.39 -49.34
CA GLY A 706 2.55 14.67 -49.81
C GLY A 706 2.33 14.93 -51.28
N ILE A 707 2.83 16.08 -51.70
CA ILE A 707 2.85 16.51 -53.05
C ILE A 707 4.22 17.06 -53.41
N VAL A 708 4.68 16.76 -54.63
CA VAL A 708 5.91 17.33 -55.24
C VAL A 708 5.48 18.06 -56.47
N VAL A 709 5.94 19.29 -56.64
CA VAL A 709 5.76 20.12 -57.87
C VAL A 709 7.15 20.47 -58.38
N GLY A 710 7.32 20.40 -59.71
CA GLY A 710 8.59 20.73 -60.35
C GLY A 710 8.45 21.32 -61.72
N ALA A 711 9.55 21.91 -62.17
CA ALA A 711 9.69 22.43 -63.51
C ALA A 711 11.02 21.94 -64.09
N ASP A 712 11.00 21.58 -65.33
CA ASP A 712 12.19 21.15 -66.05
C ASP A 712 12.30 21.77 -67.44
N THR A 713 13.52 21.74 -67.94
CA THR A 713 13.84 22.22 -69.27
C THR A 713 14.83 21.26 -69.94
N ARG A 714 14.66 21.07 -71.28
CA ARG A 714 15.57 20.25 -72.08
C ARG A 714 16.60 21.14 -72.76
N VAL A 715 17.84 20.71 -72.69
CA VAL A 715 18.98 21.42 -73.28
C VAL A 715 19.83 20.41 -74.05
N ALA A 716 20.82 20.87 -74.82
CA ALA A 716 21.75 20.01 -75.56
C ALA A 716 21.08 19.04 -76.55
N ASP A 717 20.23 19.58 -77.46
CA ASP A 717 19.43 18.84 -78.44
C ASP A 717 18.54 17.75 -77.80
N ASP A 718 17.85 18.10 -76.68
CA ASP A 718 16.92 17.25 -75.90
C ASP A 718 17.56 16.10 -75.16
N ARG A 719 18.94 16.06 -75.11
CA ARG A 719 19.68 14.98 -74.42
C ARG A 719 19.86 15.18 -72.95
N VAL A 720 19.76 16.40 -72.42
CA VAL A 720 19.89 16.73 -71.03
C VAL A 720 18.64 17.46 -70.56
N THR A 721 18.03 16.94 -69.51
CA THR A 721 16.96 17.59 -68.77
C THR A 721 17.53 18.11 -67.46
N LEU A 722 17.31 19.38 -67.19
CA LEU A 722 17.58 20.03 -65.93
C LEU A 722 16.26 20.43 -65.30
N GLY A 723 16.08 20.12 -64.00
CA GLY A 723 14.87 20.44 -63.29
C GLY A 723 15.07 20.85 -61.83
N VAL A 724 14.06 21.56 -61.31
CA VAL A 724 13.96 21.93 -59.92
C VAL A 724 12.60 21.47 -59.40
N SER A 725 12.53 21.16 -58.11
CA SER A 725 11.26 20.79 -57.50
C SER A 725 11.16 21.23 -56.05
N VAL A 726 9.94 21.45 -55.63
CA VAL A 726 9.59 21.69 -54.23
C VAL A 726 8.58 20.64 -53.78
N ALA A 727 8.64 20.24 -52.53
CA ALA A 727 7.67 19.30 -51.93
C ALA A 727 7.19 19.74 -50.55
N ALA A 728 5.95 19.38 -50.27
CA ALA A 728 5.39 19.42 -48.91
C ALA A 728 4.86 18.04 -48.58
N ALA A 729 5.18 17.53 -47.41
CA ALA A 729 4.75 16.22 -46.95
C ALA A 729 4.52 16.21 -45.46
N ASP A 730 3.58 15.37 -45.05
CA ASP A 730 3.31 15.07 -43.64
C ASP A 730 3.52 13.59 -43.40
N MET A 731 4.05 13.28 -42.22
CA MET A 731 4.21 11.91 -41.71
C MET A 731 3.59 11.82 -40.33
N SER A 732 2.72 10.86 -40.12
CA SER A 732 2.21 10.48 -38.80
C SER A 732 2.79 9.14 -38.37
N THR A 733 3.22 9.04 -37.13
CA THR A 733 3.83 7.83 -36.57
C THR A 733 3.14 7.38 -35.27
N LYS A 734 3.19 6.08 -35.01
CA LYS A 734 2.66 5.48 -33.78
C LYS A 734 3.51 4.29 -33.37
N ALA A 735 3.92 4.25 -32.09
CA ALA A 735 4.59 3.09 -31.52
C ALA A 735 3.60 1.97 -31.17
N SER A 736 4.09 0.72 -31.18
CA SER A 736 3.28 -0.51 -30.94
C SER A 736 3.34 -1.01 -29.50
N ASP A 737 4.07 -0.33 -28.59
CA ASP A 737 4.33 -0.77 -27.21
C ASP A 737 3.27 -0.37 -26.19
N GLY A 738 2.19 0.24 -26.62
CA GLY A 738 1.18 0.80 -25.70
C GLY A 738 1.64 2.06 -24.95
N SER A 739 2.85 2.60 -25.22
CA SER A 739 3.33 3.86 -24.62
C SER A 739 2.52 5.07 -25.02
N GLY A 740 1.64 4.92 -26.02
CA GLY A 740 0.90 6.04 -26.57
C GLY A 740 1.78 7.04 -27.33
N PHE A 741 3.02 6.64 -27.71
CA PHE A 741 3.86 7.51 -28.50
C PHE A 741 3.24 7.77 -29.88
N THR A 742 3.13 9.05 -30.22
CA THR A 742 2.77 9.55 -31.55
C THR A 742 3.72 10.66 -31.95
N GLY A 743 4.04 10.71 -33.24
CA GLY A 743 4.86 11.77 -33.79
C GLY A 743 4.28 12.24 -35.12
N ASP A 744 4.07 13.53 -35.25
CA ASP A 744 3.69 14.20 -36.50
C ASP A 744 4.90 14.96 -37.01
N VAL A 745 5.32 14.69 -38.26
CA VAL A 745 6.46 15.33 -38.89
C VAL A 745 5.99 16.05 -40.15
N ARG A 746 6.32 17.32 -40.28
CA ARG A 746 6.09 18.11 -41.47
C ARG A 746 7.41 18.34 -42.20
N ALA A 747 7.40 18.03 -43.46
CA ALA A 747 8.54 18.21 -44.32
C ALA A 747 8.32 19.29 -45.39
N LEU A 748 9.21 20.23 -45.51
CA LEU A 748 9.32 21.14 -46.66
C LEU A 748 10.64 20.87 -47.36
N ASP A 749 10.57 20.58 -48.65
CA ASP A 749 11.71 20.09 -49.41
C ASP A 749 11.92 20.89 -50.66
N VAL A 750 13.20 21.11 -51.04
CA VAL A 750 13.61 21.72 -52.30
C VAL A 750 14.80 20.98 -52.90
N GLY A 751 14.78 20.78 -54.19
CA GLY A 751 15.88 20.10 -54.86
C GLY A 751 16.02 20.38 -56.32
N GLY A 752 17.18 20.02 -56.84
CA GLY A 752 17.50 20.03 -58.26
C GLY A 752 17.76 18.65 -58.79
N TYR A 753 17.47 18.40 -60.06
CA TYR A 753 17.76 17.13 -60.70
C TYR A 753 18.26 17.32 -62.14
N LEU A 754 19.00 16.34 -62.58
CA LEU A 754 19.54 16.25 -63.93
C LEU A 754 19.29 14.84 -64.48
N ASP A 755 18.90 14.78 -65.75
CA ASP A 755 18.82 13.53 -66.50
C ASP A 755 19.50 13.68 -67.85
N ALA A 756 20.52 12.93 -68.11
CA ALA A 756 21.33 12.94 -69.33
C ALA A 756 21.16 11.62 -70.05
N THR A 757 20.56 11.65 -71.27
CA THR A 757 20.34 10.48 -72.12
C THR A 757 21.36 10.45 -73.28
N TYR A 758 21.85 9.27 -73.60
CA TYR A 758 22.81 9.02 -74.69
C TYR A 758 22.43 7.73 -75.42
N ALA A 759 23.12 7.42 -76.53
CA ALA A 759 22.74 6.35 -77.47
C ALA A 759 22.56 4.95 -76.83
N ARG A 760 23.20 4.66 -75.69
CA ARG A 760 23.17 3.35 -75.08
C ARG A 760 22.73 3.35 -73.59
N GLY A 761 22.18 4.45 -73.12
CA GLY A 761 21.76 4.55 -71.70
C GLY A 761 21.49 5.92 -71.25
N TYR A 762 21.53 6.14 -69.92
CA TYR A 762 21.34 7.43 -69.27
C TYR A 762 22.12 7.55 -67.96
N LEU A 763 22.35 8.77 -67.56
CA LEU A 763 22.79 9.16 -66.22
C LEU A 763 21.75 10.08 -65.62
N SER A 764 21.27 9.77 -64.41
CA SER A 764 20.31 10.54 -63.64
C SER A 764 20.90 10.93 -62.30
N ALA A 765 20.72 12.16 -61.86
CA ALA A 765 21.17 12.65 -60.57
C ALA A 765 20.17 13.60 -59.97
N ALA A 766 20.07 13.63 -58.67
CA ALA A 766 19.22 14.57 -57.91
C ALA A 766 19.92 14.91 -56.59
N VAL A 767 19.77 16.16 -56.12
CA VAL A 767 20.20 16.65 -54.81
C VAL A 767 19.08 17.45 -54.20
N ARG A 768 18.78 17.20 -52.95
CA ARG A 768 17.62 17.79 -52.24
C ARG A 768 18.01 18.21 -50.83
N TYR A 769 17.34 19.26 -50.34
CA TYR A 769 17.33 19.74 -48.98
C TYR A 769 15.92 19.70 -48.39
N THR A 770 15.77 19.11 -47.20
CA THR A 770 14.47 18.94 -46.52
C THR A 770 14.53 19.53 -45.13
N ASP A 771 13.62 20.46 -44.79
CA ASP A 771 13.36 20.93 -43.39
C ASP A 771 12.30 20.04 -42.78
N LEU A 772 12.57 19.48 -41.61
CA LEU A 772 11.73 18.54 -40.89
C LEU A 772 11.31 19.13 -39.53
N ARG A 773 10.01 19.23 -39.29
CA ARG A 773 9.45 19.76 -38.03
C ARG A 773 8.61 18.71 -37.34
N HIS A 774 8.99 18.40 -36.11
CA HIS A 774 8.44 17.34 -35.30
C HIS A 774 7.53 17.88 -34.20
N ASP A 775 6.37 17.24 -33.98
CA ASP A 775 5.50 17.37 -32.80
C ASP A 775 5.27 15.97 -32.26
N THR A 776 5.85 15.66 -31.11
CA THR A 776 5.79 14.32 -30.51
C THR A 776 5.03 14.32 -29.19
N ARG A 777 4.36 13.23 -28.91
CA ARG A 777 3.69 12.95 -27.64
C ARG A 777 4.06 11.56 -27.17
N ARG A 778 4.30 11.43 -25.88
CA ARG A 778 4.62 10.17 -25.21
C ARG A 778 3.91 10.12 -23.89
N SER A 779 3.47 8.94 -23.45
CA SER A 779 2.96 8.68 -22.10
C SER A 779 3.63 7.44 -21.52
N ILE A 780 3.67 7.33 -20.19
CA ILE A 780 4.11 6.16 -19.46
C ILE A 780 2.85 5.54 -18.88
N ASN A 781 2.34 4.49 -19.50
CA ASN A 781 1.04 3.92 -19.16
C ASN A 781 1.20 2.81 -18.10
N GLY A 782 0.16 2.61 -17.28
CA GLY A 782 0.12 1.57 -16.25
C GLY A 782 0.92 1.88 -15.00
N ILE A 783 1.52 3.08 -14.89
CA ILE A 783 2.22 3.55 -13.68
C ILE A 783 1.48 4.79 -13.16
N ASP A 784 0.91 4.68 -11.97
CA ASP A 784 0.16 5.76 -11.35
C ASP A 784 1.04 7.01 -11.14
N GLY A 785 0.49 8.17 -11.50
CA GLY A 785 1.21 9.44 -11.44
C GLY A 785 2.08 9.78 -12.66
N LEU A 786 2.29 8.84 -13.62
CA LEU A 786 3.11 9.06 -14.81
C LEU A 786 2.30 9.10 -16.13
N GLN A 787 1.00 9.01 -16.08
CA GLN A 787 0.14 8.89 -17.26
C GLN A 787 -0.07 10.19 -18.05
N GLN A 788 0.45 11.32 -17.57
CA GLN A 788 0.33 12.59 -18.26
C GLN A 788 1.14 12.60 -19.57
N PRO A 789 0.57 13.13 -20.68
CA PRO A 789 1.28 13.15 -21.95
C PRO A 789 2.44 14.15 -21.90
N LEU A 790 3.63 13.66 -22.22
CA LEU A 790 4.87 14.42 -22.39
C LEU A 790 4.99 14.82 -23.86
N ARG A 791 5.38 16.07 -24.16
CA ARG A 791 5.37 16.61 -25.51
C ARG A 791 6.70 17.27 -25.82
N ALA A 792 7.20 17.03 -27.05
CA ALA A 792 8.34 17.76 -27.54
C ALA A 792 8.07 18.32 -28.95
N LYS A 793 8.56 19.55 -29.21
CA LYS A 793 8.60 20.16 -30.53
C LYS A 793 10.03 20.50 -30.85
N TYR A 794 10.50 20.03 -32.00
CA TYR A 794 11.85 20.27 -32.45
C TYR A 794 11.94 20.21 -33.98
N SER A 795 13.07 20.59 -34.54
CA SER A 795 13.36 20.50 -35.97
C SER A 795 14.74 19.95 -36.26
N ASN A 796 14.90 19.38 -37.41
CA ASN A 796 16.15 19.05 -38.03
C ASN A 796 16.02 19.19 -39.53
N ASP A 797 17.14 19.07 -40.24
CA ASP A 797 17.19 19.13 -41.68
C ASP A 797 17.84 17.85 -42.25
N ALA A 798 17.59 17.59 -43.52
CA ALA A 798 18.18 16.50 -44.23
C ALA A 798 18.72 16.97 -45.60
N ILE A 799 19.83 16.40 -45.98
CA ILE A 799 20.34 16.48 -47.35
C ILE A 799 20.28 15.08 -47.95
N SER A 800 19.73 14.95 -49.16
CA SER A 800 19.74 13.69 -49.90
C SER A 800 20.28 13.88 -51.32
N ALA A 801 20.92 12.86 -51.81
CA ALA A 801 21.43 12.82 -53.18
C ALA A 801 21.21 11.41 -53.76
N ARG A 802 20.92 11.38 -55.05
CA ARG A 802 20.80 10.12 -55.78
C ARG A 802 21.54 10.23 -57.08
N VAL A 803 22.27 9.17 -57.45
CA VAL A 803 22.90 9.00 -58.75
C VAL A 803 22.58 7.62 -59.27
N GLU A 804 22.15 7.57 -60.49
CA GLU A 804 21.80 6.35 -61.18
C GLU A 804 22.30 6.35 -62.62
N HIS A 805 22.98 5.28 -63.01
CA HIS A 805 23.34 5.05 -64.38
C HIS A 805 22.72 3.76 -64.91
N ALA A 806 22.32 3.76 -66.19
CA ALA A 806 21.75 2.60 -66.84
C ALA A 806 22.21 2.41 -68.26
N PHE A 807 22.30 1.19 -68.67
CA PHE A 807 22.40 0.81 -70.13
C PHE A 807 20.98 0.53 -70.62
N SER A 808 20.74 0.76 -71.94
CA SER A 808 19.41 0.53 -72.56
C SER A 808 19.54 -0.42 -73.73
N PHE A 809 18.75 -1.47 -73.71
CA PHE A 809 18.66 -2.49 -74.78
C PHE A 809 17.19 -2.57 -75.21
N THR A 810 16.96 -2.47 -76.56
CA THR A 810 15.60 -2.66 -77.09
C THR A 810 15.52 -3.96 -77.86
N THR A 811 14.56 -4.78 -77.50
CA THR A 811 14.26 -6.03 -78.22
C THR A 811 13.55 -5.76 -79.52
N ALA A 812 13.54 -6.72 -80.46
CA ALA A 812 12.84 -6.64 -81.74
C ALA A 812 11.30 -6.47 -81.60
N LYS A 813 10.75 -6.77 -80.39
CA LYS A 813 9.33 -6.60 -80.08
C LYS A 813 9.06 -5.28 -79.31
N GLY A 814 10.02 -4.38 -79.20
CA GLY A 814 9.91 -3.06 -78.59
C GLY A 814 9.94 -3.03 -77.06
N LEU A 815 10.33 -4.15 -76.39
CA LEU A 815 10.54 -4.15 -74.93
C LEU A 815 11.94 -3.53 -74.70
N VAL A 816 11.96 -2.50 -73.83
CA VAL A 816 13.21 -1.87 -73.40
C VAL A 816 13.62 -2.50 -72.05
N ILE A 817 14.90 -2.95 -71.98
CA ILE A 817 15.53 -3.54 -70.85
C ILE A 817 16.67 -2.62 -70.43
N GLN A 818 16.60 -2.14 -69.15
CA GLN A 818 17.59 -1.21 -68.61
C GLN A 818 18.27 -1.79 -67.36
N PRO A 819 19.40 -2.45 -67.46
CA PRO A 819 20.25 -2.73 -66.31
C PRO A 819 20.71 -1.41 -65.66
N LEU A 820 20.51 -1.30 -64.36
CA LEU A 820 20.86 -0.14 -63.54
C LEU A 820 22.16 -0.47 -62.82
N LEU A 821 23.24 0.31 -63.07
CA LEU A 821 24.55 0.06 -62.42
C LEU A 821 25.45 1.32 -62.60
N PRO A 822 25.83 1.98 -61.51
CA PRO A 822 25.39 1.81 -60.17
C PRO A 822 24.06 2.57 -59.90
N VAL A 823 23.39 2.19 -58.77
CA VAL A 823 22.35 2.98 -58.12
C VAL A 823 22.91 3.37 -56.76
N VAL A 824 23.07 4.68 -56.53
CA VAL A 824 23.64 5.21 -55.29
C VAL A 824 22.62 6.19 -54.70
N ASP A 825 22.23 5.92 -53.47
CA ASP A 825 21.42 6.85 -52.67
C ASP A 825 22.19 7.29 -51.43
N TYR A 826 22.18 8.58 -51.18
CA TYR A 826 22.75 9.22 -50.00
C TYR A 826 21.67 10.01 -49.28
N ALA A 827 21.57 9.87 -47.98
CA ALA A 827 20.75 10.73 -47.15
C ALA A 827 21.44 10.96 -45.78
N ARG A 828 21.48 12.20 -45.36
CA ARG A 828 22.00 12.58 -44.07
C ARG A 828 21.03 13.51 -43.37
N THR A 829 20.48 13.10 -42.19
CA THR A 829 19.72 13.99 -41.32
C THR A 829 20.69 14.61 -40.30
N SER A 830 20.54 15.89 -40.04
CA SER A 830 21.41 16.63 -39.11
C SER A 830 21.22 16.19 -37.66
N ALA A 831 22.17 16.55 -36.81
CA ALA A 831 22.06 16.40 -35.36
C ALA A 831 20.82 17.17 -34.82
N THR A 832 20.16 16.61 -33.85
CA THR A 832 18.97 17.25 -33.27
C THR A 832 18.93 17.11 -31.75
N ARG A 833 18.04 17.91 -31.13
CA ARG A 833 17.77 17.91 -29.69
C ARG A 833 16.29 18.01 -29.50
N PHE A 834 15.81 17.28 -28.50
CA PHE A 834 14.42 17.43 -28.04
C PHE A 834 14.36 17.73 -26.54
N ASN A 835 13.27 18.35 -26.11
CA ASN A 835 12.96 18.59 -24.71
C ASN A 835 11.44 18.46 -24.55
N GLU A 836 11.00 17.51 -23.69
CA GLU A 836 9.59 17.27 -23.40
C GLU A 836 9.00 18.24 -22.37
N GLY A 837 9.80 19.20 -21.89
CA GLY A 837 9.39 20.20 -20.91
C GLY A 837 9.46 19.70 -19.48
N GLN A 838 8.42 20.02 -18.72
CA GLN A 838 8.32 19.65 -17.29
C GLN A 838 7.30 18.53 -17.13
N GLY A 839 7.59 17.59 -16.25
CA GLY A 839 6.73 16.46 -15.92
C GLY A 839 7.52 15.33 -15.30
N ALA A 840 6.85 14.50 -14.50
CA ALA A 840 7.47 13.29 -13.98
C ALA A 840 7.84 12.36 -15.14
N GLY A 841 9.11 12.06 -15.31
CA GLY A 841 9.63 11.24 -16.42
C GLY A 841 9.82 11.99 -17.74
N ALA A 842 9.72 13.33 -17.78
CA ALA A 842 10.05 14.13 -18.97
C ALA A 842 11.52 14.00 -19.33
N LEU A 843 11.83 13.90 -20.63
CA LEU A 843 13.16 13.65 -21.15
C LEU A 843 13.71 14.86 -21.92
N VAL A 844 15.02 14.97 -21.90
CA VAL A 844 15.83 15.75 -22.83
C VAL A 844 16.75 14.80 -23.57
N GLY A 845 16.90 15.00 -24.89
CA GLY A 845 17.73 14.12 -25.69
C GLY A 845 18.52 14.86 -26.73
N ARG A 846 19.70 14.30 -27.07
CA ARG A 846 20.59 14.77 -28.14
C ARG A 846 20.99 13.59 -29.01
N SER A 847 20.91 13.76 -30.33
CA SER A 847 21.47 12.80 -31.29
C SER A 847 22.52 13.43 -32.18
N GLY A 848 23.43 12.64 -32.65
CA GLY A 848 24.31 12.99 -33.79
C GLY A 848 23.52 13.02 -35.09
N SER A 849 24.26 13.30 -36.21
CA SER A 849 23.70 13.08 -37.55
C SER A 849 23.46 11.59 -37.80
N LEU A 850 22.43 11.25 -38.58
CA LEU A 850 22.16 9.90 -39.07
C LEU A 850 22.44 9.88 -40.56
N GLU A 851 23.29 8.97 -41.04
CA GLU A 851 23.73 8.88 -42.41
C GLU A 851 23.35 7.54 -43.02
N SER A 852 22.73 7.58 -44.20
CA SER A 852 22.42 6.40 -45.03
C SER A 852 23.16 6.53 -46.37
N ILE A 853 23.93 5.50 -46.71
CA ILE A 853 24.65 5.40 -47.99
C ILE A 853 24.30 4.04 -48.59
N ARG A 854 23.47 4.03 -49.61
CA ARG A 854 23.04 2.80 -50.28
C ARG A 854 23.65 2.69 -51.66
N VAL A 855 24.28 1.57 -51.91
CA VAL A 855 24.92 1.27 -53.21
C VAL A 855 24.38 -0.04 -53.73
N GLY A 856 23.96 -0.07 -55.00
CA GLY A 856 23.38 -1.27 -55.54
C GLY A 856 23.24 -1.28 -57.06
N ALA A 857 22.50 -2.29 -57.50
CA ALA A 857 22.19 -2.53 -58.89
C ALA A 857 20.74 -2.93 -59.10
N GLY A 858 20.21 -2.77 -60.29
CA GLY A 858 18.82 -3.08 -60.59
C GLY A 858 18.50 -3.36 -62.01
N LEU A 859 17.25 -3.55 -62.29
CA LEU A 859 16.72 -3.77 -63.59
C LEU A 859 15.42 -2.98 -63.74
N GLN A 860 15.29 -2.24 -64.83
CA GLN A 860 14.06 -1.59 -65.24
C GLN A 860 13.62 -2.15 -66.61
N LEU A 861 12.33 -2.41 -66.75
CA LEU A 861 11.71 -2.91 -67.95
C LEU A 861 10.53 -2.00 -68.26
N PHE A 862 10.37 -1.64 -69.56
CA PHE A 862 9.14 -0.94 -70.02
C PHE A 862 8.86 -1.23 -71.50
N LYS A 863 7.60 -1.07 -71.89
CA LYS A 863 7.21 -1.18 -73.30
C LYS A 863 6.10 -0.20 -73.56
N THR A 864 6.24 0.59 -74.64
CA THR A 864 5.21 1.50 -75.07
C THR A 864 4.28 0.81 -76.11
N PHE A 865 2.99 0.93 -75.85
CA PHE A 865 1.94 0.52 -76.74
C PHE A 865 1.28 1.79 -77.31
N GLU A 866 1.08 1.84 -78.67
CA GLU A 866 0.43 2.94 -79.33
C GLU A 866 -1.01 2.55 -79.72
N GLY A 867 -1.95 3.41 -79.40
CA GLY A 867 -3.36 3.27 -79.77
C GLY A 867 -3.60 3.88 -81.18
N ASN A 868 -4.78 3.59 -81.72
CA ASN A 868 -5.16 4.03 -83.11
C ASN A 868 -5.29 5.56 -83.22
N ASN A 869 -5.44 6.29 -82.13
CA ASN A 869 -5.61 7.75 -82.07
C ASN A 869 -4.37 8.50 -81.60
N GLY A 870 -3.19 7.82 -81.60
CA GLY A 870 -1.97 8.41 -81.12
C GLY A 870 -1.76 8.38 -79.58
N GLU A 871 -2.70 7.73 -78.86
CA GLU A 871 -2.57 7.47 -77.45
C GLU A 871 -1.39 6.51 -77.20
N ARG A 872 -0.60 6.77 -76.13
CA ARG A 872 0.53 5.89 -75.75
C ARG A 872 0.37 5.46 -74.31
N ILE A 873 0.43 4.15 -74.05
CA ILE A 873 0.42 3.55 -72.73
C ILE A 873 1.77 2.82 -72.51
N THR A 874 2.48 3.19 -71.49
CA THR A 874 3.81 2.63 -71.17
C THR A 874 3.81 2.02 -69.74
N PRO A 875 3.51 0.76 -69.58
CA PRO A 875 3.79 0.03 -68.34
C PRO A 875 5.29 -0.06 -68.07
N ARG A 876 5.65 0.05 -66.75
CA ARG A 876 7.04 -0.04 -66.25
C ARG A 876 7.09 -0.97 -65.07
N ALA A 877 8.20 -1.74 -65.02
CA ALA A 877 8.57 -2.52 -63.83
C ALA A 877 10.04 -2.27 -63.49
N ARG A 878 10.33 -2.04 -62.24
CA ARG A 878 11.67 -1.76 -61.75
C ARG A 878 11.91 -2.53 -60.46
N VAL A 879 13.08 -3.13 -60.33
CA VAL A 879 13.56 -3.77 -59.09
C VAL A 879 15.02 -3.34 -58.88
N VAL A 880 15.35 -2.94 -57.67
CA VAL A 880 16.70 -2.52 -57.28
C VAL A 880 17.09 -3.22 -55.98
N TRP A 881 18.24 -3.84 -55.99
CA TRP A 881 18.86 -4.35 -54.75
C TRP A 881 20.03 -3.42 -54.38
N GLN A 882 20.07 -3.02 -53.10
CA GLN A 882 21.10 -2.12 -52.56
C GLN A 882 21.62 -2.67 -51.25
N LYS A 883 22.86 -2.32 -50.91
CA LYS A 883 23.45 -2.53 -49.60
C LYS A 883 23.60 -1.20 -48.91
N GLU A 884 23.10 -1.11 -47.67
CA GLU A 884 23.32 0.02 -46.75
C GLU A 884 24.77 -0.05 -46.23
N LEU A 885 25.53 1.02 -46.34
CA LEU A 885 26.89 1.20 -45.84
C LEU A 885 26.97 2.24 -44.74
N GLY A 886 25.89 2.94 -44.48
CA GLY A 886 25.73 3.95 -43.43
C GLY A 886 25.14 3.38 -42.15
N ASP A 887 24.41 4.21 -41.42
CA ASP A 887 23.82 3.87 -40.12
C ASP A 887 22.57 3.00 -40.29
N SER A 888 22.53 1.84 -39.63
CA SER A 888 21.38 0.96 -39.56
C SER A 888 20.53 1.16 -38.29
N GLN A 889 20.95 2.02 -37.35
CA GLN A 889 20.30 2.29 -36.08
C GLN A 889 20.53 3.75 -35.67
N ALA A 890 19.47 4.40 -35.24
CA ALA A 890 19.53 5.74 -34.65
C ALA A 890 19.73 5.68 -33.13
N ARG A 891 20.48 6.62 -32.59
CA ARG A 891 20.79 6.69 -31.15
C ARG A 891 20.64 8.10 -30.61
N TYR A 892 20.18 8.18 -29.38
CA TYR A 892 20.12 9.39 -28.57
C TYR A 892 20.89 9.21 -27.26
N SER A 893 21.56 10.28 -26.84
CA SER A 893 21.99 10.47 -25.46
C SER A 893 20.84 11.20 -24.74
N THR A 894 20.17 10.52 -23.83
CA THR A 894 18.93 10.97 -23.18
C THR A 894 19.19 11.18 -21.69
N GLY A 895 18.47 12.08 -21.06
CA GLY A 895 18.44 12.29 -19.61
C GLY A 895 17.08 12.80 -19.19
N PHE A 896 16.80 12.78 -17.91
CA PHE A 896 15.57 13.39 -17.41
C PHE A 896 15.65 14.92 -17.47
N ALA A 897 14.57 15.58 -17.84
CA ALA A 897 14.54 17.05 -17.92
C ALA A 897 14.80 17.69 -16.53
N ALA A 898 14.39 17.04 -15.46
CA ALA A 898 14.63 17.47 -14.09
C ALA A 898 16.04 17.15 -13.54
N ALA A 899 16.79 16.24 -14.20
CA ALA A 899 18.15 15.85 -13.84
C ALA A 899 18.95 15.52 -15.11
N PRO A 900 19.31 16.51 -15.93
CA PRO A 900 19.91 16.30 -17.26
C PRO A 900 21.37 15.80 -17.20
N ASP A 901 21.99 15.82 -16.03
CA ASP A 901 23.31 15.23 -15.76
C ASP A 901 23.29 13.70 -15.68
N LEU A 902 22.13 13.11 -15.41
CA LEU A 902 21.92 11.67 -15.36
C LEU A 902 21.62 11.15 -16.77
N VAL A 903 22.68 10.86 -17.52
CA VAL A 903 22.61 10.50 -18.94
C VAL A 903 22.54 9.00 -19.14
N PHE A 904 21.65 8.57 -20.06
CA PHE A 904 21.50 7.18 -20.51
C PHE A 904 21.23 7.12 -22.01
N GLY A 905 21.34 5.95 -22.63
CA GLY A 905 21.13 5.76 -24.06
C GLY A 905 19.69 5.40 -24.40
N ALA A 906 19.17 5.94 -25.49
CA ALA A 906 17.99 5.47 -26.19
C ALA A 906 18.38 5.09 -27.61
N SER A 907 17.83 4.02 -28.15
CA SER A 907 18.14 3.53 -29.49
C SER A 907 16.88 3.12 -30.24
N SER A 908 16.93 3.21 -31.57
CA SER A 908 15.92 2.61 -32.44
C SER A 908 16.14 1.10 -32.57
N GLN A 909 15.22 0.45 -33.27
CA GLN A 909 15.42 -0.88 -33.80
C GLN A 909 16.64 -0.85 -34.75
N ALA A 910 17.36 -1.96 -34.80
CA ALA A 910 18.35 -2.16 -35.86
C ALA A 910 17.61 -2.67 -37.12
N VAL A 911 17.93 -2.07 -38.28
CA VAL A 911 17.36 -2.47 -39.55
C VAL A 911 18.41 -3.13 -40.43
N GLY A 912 18.00 -4.07 -41.27
CA GLY A 912 18.90 -4.83 -42.11
C GLY A 912 19.59 -3.96 -43.15
N GLU A 913 20.84 -4.33 -43.50
CA GLU A 913 21.67 -3.63 -44.47
C GLU A 913 21.24 -3.91 -45.94
N GLN A 914 20.53 -5.02 -46.19
CA GLN A 914 20.11 -5.36 -47.56
C GLN A 914 18.72 -4.83 -47.84
N VAL A 915 18.63 -3.97 -48.85
CA VAL A 915 17.41 -3.25 -49.22
C VAL A 915 16.98 -3.75 -50.60
N LEU A 916 15.73 -4.18 -50.70
CA LEU A 916 15.06 -4.49 -51.96
C LEU A 916 13.97 -3.46 -52.21
N ALA A 917 14.08 -2.70 -53.28
CA ALA A 917 13.12 -1.71 -53.71
C ALA A 917 12.48 -2.10 -55.06
N TRP A 918 11.18 -1.89 -55.18
CA TRP A 918 10.46 -2.13 -56.43
C TRP A 918 9.51 -1.01 -56.80
N ASN A 919 9.24 -0.90 -58.07
CA ASN A 919 8.21 -0.02 -58.62
C ASN A 919 7.47 -0.74 -59.78
N LEU A 920 6.16 -0.61 -59.76
CA LEU A 920 5.28 -0.99 -60.86
C LEU A 920 4.51 0.26 -61.26
N GLY A 921 4.72 0.75 -62.45
CA GLY A 921 4.10 1.99 -62.91
C GLY A 921 3.50 1.89 -64.27
N VAL A 922 2.59 2.81 -64.59
CA VAL A 922 2.03 3.02 -65.93
C VAL A 922 1.98 4.52 -66.21
N THR A 923 2.44 4.87 -67.41
CA THR A 923 2.28 6.22 -67.97
C THR A 923 1.35 6.13 -69.14
N SER A 924 0.27 6.95 -69.11
CA SER A 924 -0.66 7.10 -70.21
C SER A 924 -0.50 8.53 -70.78
N ARG A 925 -0.14 8.62 -72.06
CA ARG A 925 -0.16 9.90 -72.82
C ARG A 925 -1.54 9.99 -73.46
N ALA A 926 -2.46 10.72 -72.82
CA ALA A 926 -3.84 10.90 -73.32
C ALA A 926 -3.98 11.90 -74.45
N SER A 927 -2.99 12.79 -74.62
CA SER A 927 -2.85 13.70 -75.78
C SER A 927 -1.39 14.12 -75.95
N GLU A 928 -1.06 14.87 -77.04
CA GLU A 928 0.30 15.39 -77.21
C GLU A 928 0.83 16.21 -76.04
N ARG A 929 -0.09 16.78 -75.27
CA ARG A 929 0.21 17.70 -74.16
C ARG A 929 -0.08 17.12 -72.77
N LEU A 930 -0.92 16.10 -72.61
CA LEU A 930 -1.38 15.57 -71.33
C LEU A 930 -0.89 14.15 -71.07
N SER A 931 -0.19 13.94 -69.98
CA SER A 931 0.25 12.63 -69.48
C SER A 931 -0.36 12.37 -68.10
N ILE A 932 -0.80 11.13 -67.81
CA ILE A 932 -1.27 10.62 -66.50
C ILE A 932 -0.32 9.50 -66.10
N MET A 933 0.07 9.46 -64.84
CA MET A 933 0.97 8.47 -64.29
C MET A 933 0.41 7.89 -63.02
N ALA A 934 0.56 6.60 -62.86
CA ALA A 934 0.26 5.87 -61.58
C ALA A 934 1.40 4.89 -61.30
N ASP A 935 1.89 4.90 -60.07
CA ASP A 935 3.00 4.07 -59.66
C ASP A 935 2.64 3.42 -58.29
N TYR A 936 2.94 2.13 -58.12
CA TYR A 936 3.06 1.43 -56.87
C TYR A 936 4.50 1.23 -56.55
N VAL A 937 4.96 1.67 -55.38
CA VAL A 937 6.33 1.57 -54.93
C VAL A 937 6.41 0.77 -53.64
N GLY A 938 7.47 0.03 -53.44
CA GLY A 938 7.72 -0.66 -52.21
C GLY A 938 9.22 -0.78 -51.91
N GLU A 939 9.52 -0.87 -50.64
CA GLU A 939 10.85 -1.11 -50.11
C GLU A 939 10.73 -2.09 -48.95
N ARG A 940 11.63 -3.06 -48.89
CA ARG A 940 11.76 -4.01 -47.81
C ARG A 940 13.23 -4.25 -47.47
N ARG A 941 13.48 -4.25 -46.19
CA ARG A 941 14.71 -4.78 -45.57
C ARG A 941 14.35 -5.50 -44.29
N ASP A 942 15.28 -6.23 -43.72
CA ASP A 942 15.01 -6.86 -42.42
C ASP A 942 14.63 -5.81 -41.37
N GLY A 943 13.59 -6.06 -40.59
CA GLY A 943 13.01 -5.13 -39.62
C GLY A 943 12.26 -3.92 -40.18
N GLN A 944 12.14 -3.76 -41.54
CA GLN A 944 11.40 -2.66 -42.14
C GLN A 944 10.70 -3.02 -43.45
N ILE A 945 9.48 -2.56 -43.58
CA ILE A 945 8.73 -2.60 -44.84
C ILE A 945 7.98 -1.28 -45.06
N GLN A 946 7.94 -0.83 -46.31
CA GLN A 946 7.18 0.35 -46.74
C GLN A 946 6.56 0.12 -48.11
N ASN A 947 5.32 0.50 -48.28
CA ASN A 947 4.58 0.46 -49.57
C ASN A 947 3.86 1.78 -49.80
N GLY A 948 3.77 2.17 -51.04
CA GLY A 948 3.12 3.45 -51.41
C GLY A 948 2.58 3.48 -52.81
N VAL A 949 1.76 4.46 -53.04
CA VAL A 949 1.17 4.80 -54.34
C VAL A 949 1.49 6.22 -54.69
N MET A 950 1.68 6.49 -55.98
CA MET A 950 1.92 7.82 -56.53
C MET A 950 0.98 8.04 -57.72
N LEU A 951 0.38 9.21 -57.79
CA LEU A 951 -0.40 9.64 -58.91
C LEU A 951 0.16 10.96 -59.43
N GLY A 952 0.32 11.07 -60.72
CA GLY A 952 0.88 12.25 -61.35
C GLY A 952 0.13 12.68 -62.60
N LEU A 953 0.14 13.96 -62.81
CA LEU A 953 -0.34 14.59 -64.06
C LEU A 953 0.80 15.42 -64.64
N GLY A 954 0.88 15.43 -65.96
CA GLY A 954 1.87 16.16 -66.68
C GLY A 954 1.30 16.87 -67.90
N TYR A 955 1.68 18.13 -68.16
CA TYR A 955 1.27 18.93 -69.35
C TYR A 955 2.45 19.67 -69.97
N LYS A 956 2.54 19.70 -71.31
CA LYS A 956 3.65 20.27 -72.09
C LYS A 956 3.16 21.55 -72.80
N PHE A 957 3.94 22.59 -72.68
CA PHE A 957 3.67 23.88 -73.35
C PHE A 957 4.21 23.95 -74.76
#